data_e27c2da12cdc13133595c4f1f45ffe47
#
_entry.id   e27c2da12cdc13133595c4f1f45ffe47
#
_cell.length_a   1.000
_cell.length_b   1.000
_cell.length_c   1.000
_cell.angle_alpha   90.00
_cell.angle_beta   90.00
_cell.angle_gamma   90.00
#
_symmetry.space_group_name_H-M   'P 1'
#
loop_
_entity.id
_entity.type
_entity.pdbx_description
1 polymer ?
#
loop_
_entity_poly.entity_id
_entity_poly.type
_entity_poly.pdbx_seq_one_letter_code
_entity_poly.pdbx_strand_id
1 'polypeptide(L)'
;MAPNAAAGADTFPKLLIRNAHLYGARPAMRHKDLGIWQTWTWREVHEIVRAYAVGLHNLGVKRGETIAIVGGNRPKLYWSVMAAQVLGAIPVPIYADAVADELAFVLAHADVRFAAVEDQEQVDKIQSVMNRVPKLEMMFYDEKRGLRDYDHSKLRAMDDVIADGRKALADPAVAAWLDKEIESAKGSDPSIILYTSGTTGTSKGVVLTGEGSINAASDTVAFDKLTETDVALAYLPLAWVGDHYLNYAQGLVSGFCTACPESPDTAMADLREIGPSFYFAPPRTLELLLTRVMIRMEDAGLMKRKLFHYFIDVARRHGERILNGEHVPLSGRLLYAIGNVLVYGPLKNVLGFSRVRVAYTAGEAVGPDLFSFYRSIGLNLKQLYGQTEAFLYLTAQPDGEIYSDTVGPACPNVDIRISENGEVQFKSPGMFSGYFKDAAKTAEVMTPDGYVKTGDTGFFDEKTGHLKIIDRTKDVGKLNDGTMFPPKYIENKLKFYPNIREAVALGDKHDFVTVMLNIDLTAVGSWAERNNVVYGSYQELAGHPLVYDILEKHVAEVNRSLAADKVMAGAQVKRFLILHKELDPDDGEITRTLKVRRGFIADRYAPLIKALYDGSNEADISTEVTFEDGRKGTISARVKIRGMKTEPIPAMGKAA
;
A
#
# COMPACT_ATOMS: atom_id res chain seq x y z
N MET A 1 -10.76 31.03 2.24
CA MET A 1 -9.93 30.52 3.33
C MET A 1 -10.75 29.44 4.01
N ALA A 2 -10.38 28.18 3.86
CA ALA A 2 -11.00 27.13 4.67
C ALA A 2 -10.69 27.45 6.15
N PRO A 3 -11.65 27.38 7.09
CA PRO A 3 -11.38 27.57 8.48
C PRO A 3 -10.33 26.53 8.89
N ASN A 4 -9.36 26.95 9.72
CA ASN A 4 -8.30 26.11 10.24
C ASN A 4 -8.93 24.84 10.82
N ALA A 5 -8.92 23.75 10.05
CA ALA A 5 -9.82 22.61 10.23
C ALA A 5 -9.62 21.87 11.57
N ALA A 6 -8.48 22.11 12.23
CA ALA A 6 -8.12 21.46 13.49
C ALA A 6 -7.98 22.47 14.67
N ALA A 7 -8.43 23.72 14.53
CA ALA A 7 -8.22 24.72 15.58
C ALA A 7 -8.74 24.23 16.94
N GLY A 8 -7.84 23.84 17.83
CA GLY A 8 -8.11 23.42 19.22
C GLY A 8 -8.34 21.92 19.44
N ALA A 9 -8.33 21.06 18.41
CA ALA A 9 -8.49 19.62 18.58
C ALA A 9 -7.17 18.88 18.28
N ASP A 10 -6.44 18.52 19.32
CA ASP A 10 -5.13 17.85 19.27
C ASP A 10 -5.21 16.32 19.37
N THR A 11 -6.42 15.77 19.55
CA THR A 11 -6.68 14.32 19.61
C THR A 11 -7.85 13.93 18.71
N PHE A 12 -7.85 12.69 18.23
CA PHE A 12 -8.93 12.16 17.37
C PHE A 12 -10.32 12.16 18.04
N PRO A 13 -10.47 11.84 19.35
CA PRO A 13 -11.73 12.00 20.05
C PRO A 13 -12.29 13.44 20.03
N LYS A 14 -11.44 14.45 20.18
CA LYS A 14 -11.86 15.86 20.09
C LYS A 14 -12.31 16.23 18.65
N LEU A 15 -11.64 15.67 17.61
CA LEU A 15 -12.08 15.82 16.23
C LEU A 15 -13.43 15.15 15.97
N LEU A 16 -13.68 13.97 16.54
CA LEU A 16 -14.97 13.28 16.43
C LEU A 16 -16.10 14.13 17.02
N ILE A 17 -15.91 14.72 18.21
CA ILE A 17 -16.86 15.64 18.82
C ILE A 17 -17.11 16.84 17.91
N ARG A 18 -16.05 17.48 17.39
CA ARG A 18 -16.16 18.59 16.45
C ARG A 18 -17.01 18.22 15.23
N ASN A 19 -16.75 17.06 14.62
CA ASN A 19 -17.46 16.61 13.43
C ASN A 19 -18.93 16.30 13.73
N ALA A 20 -19.24 15.72 14.88
CA ALA A 20 -20.62 15.51 15.32
C ALA A 20 -21.41 16.83 15.47
N HIS A 21 -20.73 17.91 15.88
CA HIS A 21 -21.34 19.23 15.95
C HIS A 21 -21.46 19.92 14.58
N LEU A 22 -20.39 19.94 13.78
CA LEU A 22 -20.36 20.68 12.52
C LEU A 22 -21.10 19.93 11.38
N TYR A 23 -20.95 18.61 11.34
CA TYR A 23 -21.41 17.75 10.25
C TYR A 23 -22.41 16.68 10.70
N GLY A 24 -23.04 16.84 11.84
CA GLY A 24 -23.80 15.80 12.54
C GLY A 24 -24.78 14.99 11.70
N ALA A 25 -25.45 15.59 10.70
CA ALA A 25 -26.38 14.89 9.81
C ALA A 25 -25.72 14.34 8.52
N ARG A 26 -24.43 14.60 8.28
CA ARG A 26 -23.73 14.11 7.10
C ARG A 26 -23.23 12.68 7.31
N PRO A 27 -23.13 11.86 6.24
CA PRO A 27 -22.50 10.55 6.31
C PRO A 27 -21.06 10.63 6.83
N ALA A 28 -20.74 9.90 7.88
CA ALA A 28 -19.37 9.70 8.39
C ALA A 28 -18.81 8.40 7.86
N MET A 29 -19.61 7.34 7.89
CA MET A 29 -19.20 6.01 7.45
C MET A 29 -20.30 5.34 6.65
N ARG A 30 -19.87 4.52 5.69
CA ARG A 30 -20.73 3.58 4.97
C ARG A 30 -20.10 2.19 5.01
N HIS A 31 -20.94 1.17 4.98
CA HIS A 31 -20.50 -0.22 4.83
C HIS A 31 -21.48 -0.95 3.96
N LYS A 32 -20.98 -1.73 3.03
CA LYS A 32 -21.83 -2.63 2.25
C LYS A 32 -21.97 -3.95 2.98
N ASP A 33 -23.17 -4.34 3.28
CA ASP A 33 -23.50 -5.60 3.94
C ASP A 33 -24.67 -6.26 3.20
N LEU A 34 -24.52 -7.54 2.85
CA LEU A 34 -25.48 -8.30 2.02
C LEU A 34 -25.93 -7.54 0.77
N GLY A 35 -24.99 -6.87 0.10
CA GLY A 35 -25.23 -6.09 -1.11
C GLY A 35 -25.86 -4.71 -0.88
N ILE A 36 -26.13 -4.29 0.35
CA ILE A 36 -26.82 -3.04 0.69
C ILE A 36 -25.91 -2.10 1.46
N TRP A 37 -25.77 -0.86 0.98
CA TRP A 37 -25.00 0.18 1.66
C TRP A 37 -25.71 0.68 2.91
N GLN A 38 -25.19 0.35 4.08
CA GLN A 38 -25.54 0.95 5.36
C GLN A 38 -24.81 2.29 5.51
N THR A 39 -25.43 3.23 6.21
CA THR A 39 -24.85 4.57 6.40
C THR A 39 -25.01 5.03 7.85
N TRP A 40 -23.96 5.55 8.43
CA TRP A 40 -23.96 6.20 9.74
C TRP A 40 -23.49 7.65 9.59
N THR A 41 -24.23 8.55 10.22
CA THR A 41 -23.91 9.97 10.30
C THR A 41 -22.82 10.25 11.35
N TRP A 42 -22.20 11.41 11.29
CA TRP A 42 -21.21 11.82 12.30
C TRP A 42 -21.78 11.82 13.72
N ARG A 43 -23.06 12.20 13.87
CA ARG A 43 -23.73 12.16 15.18
C ARG A 43 -23.90 10.73 15.67
N GLU A 44 -24.38 9.82 14.83
CA GLU A 44 -24.55 8.41 15.19
C GLU A 44 -23.23 7.74 15.54
N VAL A 45 -22.18 7.98 14.75
CA VAL A 45 -20.84 7.45 15.05
C VAL A 45 -20.34 7.96 16.39
N HIS A 46 -20.48 9.26 16.68
CA HIS A 46 -20.09 9.83 17.97
C HIS A 46 -20.86 9.18 19.13
N GLU A 47 -22.17 9.00 19.02
CA GLU A 47 -23.00 8.36 20.05
C GLU A 47 -22.59 6.88 20.26
N ILE A 48 -22.33 6.15 19.18
CA ILE A 48 -21.90 4.73 19.22
C ILE A 48 -20.52 4.64 19.89
N VAL A 49 -19.57 5.47 19.49
CA VAL A 49 -18.19 5.45 20.02
C VAL A 49 -18.16 5.78 21.50
N ARG A 50 -18.95 6.76 21.96
CA ARG A 50 -19.09 7.07 23.39
C ARG A 50 -19.65 5.89 24.19
N ALA A 51 -20.72 5.27 23.66
CA ALA A 51 -21.30 4.09 24.29
C ALA A 51 -20.29 2.93 24.33
N TYR A 52 -19.60 2.69 23.23
CA TYR A 52 -18.59 1.63 23.17
C TYR A 52 -17.43 1.87 24.15
N ALA A 53 -16.93 3.10 24.23
CA ALA A 53 -15.87 3.47 25.19
C ALA A 53 -16.28 3.18 26.64
N VAL A 54 -17.49 3.58 27.05
CA VAL A 54 -18.01 3.27 28.39
C VAL A 54 -18.16 1.77 28.60
N GLY A 55 -18.65 1.03 27.61
CA GLY A 55 -18.75 -0.43 27.66
C GLY A 55 -17.38 -1.10 27.88
N LEU A 56 -16.36 -0.66 27.14
CA LEU A 56 -14.97 -1.13 27.29
C LEU A 56 -14.38 -0.77 28.66
N HIS A 57 -14.63 0.45 29.15
CA HIS A 57 -14.22 0.86 30.48
C HIS A 57 -14.79 -0.04 31.58
N ASN A 58 -16.08 -0.35 31.51
CA ASN A 58 -16.76 -1.23 32.47
C ASN A 58 -16.21 -2.67 32.45
N LEU A 59 -15.59 -3.10 31.34
CA LEU A 59 -14.88 -4.38 31.20
C LEU A 59 -13.43 -4.30 31.63
N GLY A 60 -12.95 -3.13 32.07
CA GLY A 60 -11.63 -2.94 32.66
C GLY A 60 -10.55 -2.43 31.73
N VAL A 61 -10.88 -1.90 30.54
CA VAL A 61 -9.91 -1.20 29.69
C VAL A 61 -9.51 0.12 30.35
N LYS A 62 -8.21 0.38 30.42
CA LYS A 62 -7.64 1.56 31.10
C LYS A 62 -6.76 2.38 30.16
N ARG A 63 -6.58 3.66 30.51
CA ARG A 63 -5.65 4.57 29.86
C ARG A 63 -4.24 3.98 29.82
N GLY A 64 -3.57 4.09 28.67
CA GLY A 64 -2.22 3.60 28.42
C GLY A 64 -2.11 2.11 28.15
N GLU A 65 -3.19 1.33 28.30
CA GLU A 65 -3.22 -0.08 27.88
C GLU A 65 -3.39 -0.20 26.36
N THR A 66 -2.92 -1.31 25.82
CA THR A 66 -3.07 -1.62 24.41
C THR A 66 -4.30 -2.50 24.16
N ILE A 67 -4.97 -2.26 23.02
CA ILE A 67 -6.07 -3.08 22.54
C ILE A 67 -5.79 -3.51 21.10
N ALA A 68 -5.78 -4.81 20.82
CA ALA A 68 -5.61 -5.30 19.44
C ALA A 68 -6.87 -5.07 18.61
N ILE A 69 -6.69 -4.74 17.33
CA ILE A 69 -7.76 -4.61 16.34
C ILE A 69 -7.42 -5.56 15.18
N VAL A 70 -8.22 -6.62 14.98
CA VAL A 70 -7.89 -7.69 14.03
C VAL A 70 -9.05 -7.91 13.07
N GLY A 71 -8.85 -7.62 11.81
CA GLY A 71 -9.87 -7.78 10.78
C GLY A 71 -9.70 -6.82 9.61
N GLY A 72 -10.67 -6.86 8.70
CA GLY A 72 -10.75 -5.98 7.53
C GLY A 72 -11.36 -4.61 7.86
N ASN A 73 -11.64 -3.85 6.80
CA ASN A 73 -12.24 -2.51 6.94
C ASN A 73 -13.74 -2.63 7.26
N ARG A 74 -14.07 -2.60 8.55
CA ARG A 74 -15.44 -2.66 9.09
C ARG A 74 -15.71 -1.46 9.98
N PRO A 75 -16.89 -0.85 9.95
CA PRO A 75 -17.22 0.29 10.82
C PRO A 75 -16.95 0.02 12.30
N LYS A 76 -17.31 -1.17 12.82
CA LYS A 76 -17.12 -1.50 14.23
C LYS A 76 -15.66 -1.62 14.63
N LEU A 77 -14.76 -2.03 13.70
CA LEU A 77 -13.33 -2.02 13.97
C LEU A 77 -12.77 -0.58 14.02
N TYR A 78 -13.22 0.32 13.14
CA TYR A 78 -12.89 1.75 13.25
C TYR A 78 -13.45 2.36 14.53
N TRP A 79 -14.68 2.02 14.93
CA TRP A 79 -15.24 2.45 16.21
C TRP A 79 -14.47 1.90 17.41
N SER A 80 -13.90 0.69 17.29
CA SER A 80 -13.00 0.12 18.31
C SER A 80 -11.72 0.94 18.46
N VAL A 81 -11.11 1.38 17.34
CA VAL A 81 -9.98 2.33 17.34
C VAL A 81 -10.37 3.63 18.04
N MET A 82 -11.50 4.23 17.64
CA MET A 82 -11.98 5.49 18.23
C MET A 82 -12.31 5.35 19.73
N ALA A 83 -12.99 4.26 20.13
CA ALA A 83 -13.37 4.01 21.53
C ALA A 83 -12.15 3.77 22.41
N ALA A 84 -11.13 3.07 21.92
CA ALA A 84 -9.85 2.93 22.61
C ALA A 84 -9.21 4.31 22.84
N GLN A 85 -9.13 5.14 21.82
CA GLN A 85 -8.56 6.48 21.91
C GLN A 85 -9.36 7.42 22.84
N VAL A 86 -10.68 7.28 22.90
CA VAL A 86 -11.54 8.00 23.87
C VAL A 86 -11.13 7.69 25.31
N LEU A 87 -10.76 6.45 25.59
CA LEU A 87 -10.26 6.02 26.92
C LEU A 87 -8.76 6.30 27.12
N GLY A 88 -8.06 6.84 26.13
CA GLY A 88 -6.61 6.96 26.15
C GLY A 88 -5.89 5.62 26.13
N ALA A 89 -6.57 4.53 25.73
CA ALA A 89 -5.96 3.26 25.38
C ALA A 89 -5.39 3.33 23.97
N ILE A 90 -4.41 2.49 23.68
CA ILE A 90 -3.63 2.54 22.43
C ILE A 90 -4.06 1.39 21.52
N PRO A 91 -4.76 1.65 20.41
CA PRO A 91 -5.09 0.63 19.44
C PRO A 91 -3.83 0.07 18.75
N VAL A 92 -3.83 -1.25 18.53
CA VAL A 92 -2.78 -2.01 17.85
C VAL A 92 -3.44 -2.80 16.72
N PRO A 93 -3.61 -2.22 15.54
CA PRO A 93 -4.13 -2.95 14.39
C PRO A 93 -3.16 -4.04 13.95
N ILE A 94 -3.71 -5.23 13.65
CA ILE A 94 -2.97 -6.39 13.18
C ILE A 94 -3.59 -6.85 11.86
N TYR A 95 -2.76 -7.28 10.91
CA TYR A 95 -3.21 -7.77 9.62
C TYR A 95 -4.16 -8.96 9.79
N ALA A 96 -5.30 -8.92 9.09
CA ALA A 96 -6.30 -9.98 9.15
C ALA A 96 -5.75 -11.33 8.65
N ASP A 97 -4.80 -11.30 7.72
CA ASP A 97 -4.10 -12.46 7.17
C ASP A 97 -2.80 -12.83 7.90
N ALA A 98 -2.50 -12.21 9.05
CA ALA A 98 -1.33 -12.54 9.84
C ALA A 98 -1.33 -14.03 10.23
N VAL A 99 -0.17 -14.68 10.06
CA VAL A 99 0.01 -16.07 10.52
C VAL A 99 0.08 -16.14 12.04
N ALA A 100 -0.21 -17.30 12.61
CA ALA A 100 -0.31 -17.51 14.05
C ALA A 100 0.93 -17.03 14.84
N ASP A 101 2.14 -17.23 14.29
CA ASP A 101 3.38 -16.80 14.95
C ASP A 101 3.54 -15.29 15.00
N GLU A 102 3.20 -14.61 13.93
CA GLU A 102 3.23 -13.14 13.86
C GLU A 102 2.17 -12.53 14.79
N LEU A 103 0.95 -13.07 14.75
CA LEU A 103 -0.15 -12.67 15.62
C LEU A 103 0.24 -12.83 17.10
N ALA A 104 0.76 -13.99 17.50
CA ALA A 104 1.20 -14.25 18.86
C ALA A 104 2.32 -13.29 19.29
N PHE A 105 3.28 -13.01 18.40
CA PHE A 105 4.35 -12.06 18.67
C PHE A 105 3.80 -10.66 18.96
N VAL A 106 2.93 -10.14 18.10
CA VAL A 106 2.38 -8.78 18.27
C VAL A 106 1.56 -8.67 19.55
N LEU A 107 0.65 -9.64 19.80
CA LEU A 107 -0.20 -9.65 21.00
C LEU A 107 0.63 -9.71 22.28
N ALA A 108 1.67 -10.55 22.32
CA ALA A 108 2.55 -10.67 23.49
C ALA A 108 3.46 -9.44 23.67
N HIS A 109 4.10 -8.97 22.59
CA HIS A 109 5.01 -7.83 22.64
C HIS A 109 4.29 -6.53 23.03
N ALA A 110 3.05 -6.33 22.52
CA ALA A 110 2.22 -5.19 22.86
C ALA A 110 1.51 -5.32 24.23
N ASP A 111 1.68 -6.41 24.96
CA ASP A 111 0.98 -6.66 26.25
C ASP A 111 -0.55 -6.58 26.15
N VAL A 112 -1.12 -7.06 25.05
CA VAL A 112 -2.55 -6.94 24.76
C VAL A 112 -3.38 -7.72 25.78
N ARG A 113 -4.35 -7.02 26.42
CA ARG A 113 -5.34 -7.61 27.33
C ARG A 113 -6.70 -7.80 26.65
N PHE A 114 -7.02 -6.96 25.67
CA PHE A 114 -8.30 -6.98 24.99
C PHE A 114 -8.08 -6.94 23.47
N ALA A 115 -8.94 -7.66 22.72
CA ALA A 115 -8.87 -7.66 21.27
C ALA A 115 -10.26 -7.44 20.66
N ALA A 116 -10.39 -6.46 19.77
CA ALA A 116 -11.53 -6.29 18.89
C ALA A 116 -11.26 -7.07 17.59
N VAL A 117 -12.13 -8.01 17.25
CA VAL A 117 -11.95 -8.94 16.13
C VAL A 117 -13.14 -8.90 15.17
N GLU A 118 -12.90 -9.15 13.90
CA GLU A 118 -13.98 -9.10 12.90
C GLU A 118 -14.94 -10.29 13.07
N ASP A 119 -14.45 -11.51 12.98
CA ASP A 119 -15.27 -12.69 12.79
C ASP A 119 -14.69 -13.96 13.44
N GLN A 120 -15.33 -15.10 13.14
CA GLN A 120 -14.90 -16.42 13.61
C GLN A 120 -13.44 -16.73 13.24
N GLU A 121 -13.00 -16.40 12.02
CA GLU A 121 -11.63 -16.71 11.59
C GLU A 121 -10.60 -16.04 12.50
N GLN A 122 -10.82 -14.78 12.86
CA GLN A 122 -9.90 -14.05 13.73
C GLN A 122 -9.97 -14.54 15.18
N VAL A 123 -11.16 -14.97 15.65
CA VAL A 123 -11.33 -15.63 16.95
C VAL A 123 -10.52 -16.92 17.00
N ASP A 124 -10.64 -17.79 16.00
CA ASP A 124 -9.93 -19.06 15.92
C ASP A 124 -8.41 -18.89 15.88
N LYS A 125 -7.93 -17.92 15.09
CA LYS A 125 -6.50 -17.56 15.02
C LYS A 125 -5.96 -17.17 16.41
N ILE A 126 -6.66 -16.29 17.12
CA ILE A 126 -6.23 -15.88 18.47
C ILE A 126 -6.32 -17.04 19.45
N GLN A 127 -7.40 -17.85 19.41
CA GLN A 127 -7.55 -19.00 20.27
C GLN A 127 -6.42 -20.03 20.07
N SER A 128 -5.97 -20.23 18.85
CA SER A 128 -4.86 -21.13 18.53
C SER A 128 -3.54 -20.76 19.21
N VAL A 129 -3.36 -19.50 19.59
CA VAL A 129 -2.14 -18.96 20.21
C VAL A 129 -2.35 -18.50 21.67
N MET A 130 -3.49 -18.76 22.28
CA MET A 130 -3.83 -18.30 23.64
C MET A 130 -2.80 -18.68 24.71
N ASN A 131 -2.15 -19.84 24.57
CA ASN A 131 -1.09 -20.29 25.47
C ASN A 131 0.18 -19.42 25.41
N ARG A 132 0.35 -18.64 24.34
CA ARG A 132 1.50 -17.76 24.10
C ARG A 132 1.20 -16.31 24.48
N VAL A 133 -0.06 -15.98 24.73
CA VAL A 133 -0.55 -14.62 25.03
C VAL A 133 -1.34 -14.60 26.35
N PRO A 134 -0.71 -14.93 27.48
CA PRO A 134 -1.39 -15.16 28.76
C PRO A 134 -2.08 -13.92 29.33
N LYS A 135 -1.73 -12.72 28.84
CA LYS A 135 -2.37 -11.45 29.26
C LYS A 135 -3.72 -11.20 28.60
N LEU A 136 -4.07 -11.91 27.52
CA LEU A 136 -5.34 -11.70 26.82
C LEU A 136 -6.50 -12.22 27.67
N GLU A 137 -7.37 -11.28 28.06
CA GLU A 137 -8.50 -11.54 28.95
C GLU A 137 -9.80 -11.73 28.20
N MET A 138 -10.04 -10.91 27.15
CA MET A 138 -11.32 -10.94 26.42
C MET A 138 -11.16 -10.49 24.98
N MET A 139 -11.96 -11.10 24.08
CA MET A 139 -12.12 -10.72 22.70
C MET A 139 -13.54 -10.15 22.47
N PHE A 140 -13.63 -9.11 21.65
CA PHE A 140 -14.90 -8.49 21.22
C PHE A 140 -15.08 -8.74 19.72
N TYR A 141 -16.09 -9.46 19.32
CA TYR A 141 -16.33 -9.79 17.90
C TYR A 141 -17.44 -8.92 17.28
N ASP A 142 -17.26 -8.60 15.98
CA ASP A 142 -18.26 -7.90 15.17
C ASP A 142 -19.29 -8.88 14.60
N GLU A 143 -18.84 -9.87 13.83
CA GLU A 143 -19.70 -10.84 13.15
C GLU A 143 -19.97 -12.05 14.05
N LYS A 144 -21.25 -12.32 14.30
CA LYS A 144 -21.69 -13.41 15.19
C LYS A 144 -21.83 -14.78 14.51
N ARG A 145 -21.80 -14.82 13.18
CA ARG A 145 -21.93 -16.08 12.44
C ARG A 145 -20.78 -17.02 12.79
N GLY A 146 -21.10 -18.29 12.99
CA GLY A 146 -20.12 -19.32 13.36
C GLY A 146 -19.75 -19.38 14.84
N LEU A 147 -20.05 -18.36 15.66
CA LEU A 147 -19.61 -18.24 17.05
C LEU A 147 -20.62 -18.76 18.09
N ARG A 148 -21.77 -19.29 17.67
CA ARG A 148 -22.87 -19.67 18.56
C ARG A 148 -22.46 -20.69 19.65
N ASP A 149 -21.68 -21.67 19.26
CA ASP A 149 -21.33 -22.82 20.12
C ASP A 149 -19.94 -22.68 20.78
N TYR A 150 -19.36 -21.46 20.75
CA TYR A 150 -18.08 -21.15 21.38
C TYR A 150 -18.23 -20.91 22.89
N ASP A 151 -17.11 -21.05 23.62
CA ASP A 151 -17.04 -20.60 25.01
C ASP A 151 -17.00 -19.07 25.07
N HIS A 152 -18.09 -18.49 25.56
CA HIS A 152 -18.27 -17.04 25.70
C HIS A 152 -17.65 -16.47 26.98
N SER A 153 -16.91 -17.24 27.79
CA SER A 153 -16.25 -16.72 29.01
C SER A 153 -15.23 -15.62 28.73
N LYS A 154 -14.56 -15.70 27.55
CA LYS A 154 -13.60 -14.72 27.05
C LYS A 154 -13.99 -14.10 25.71
N LEU A 155 -15.25 -14.22 25.30
CA LEU A 155 -15.75 -13.80 24.00
C LEU A 155 -17.07 -13.07 24.14
N ARG A 156 -17.17 -11.84 23.60
CA ARG A 156 -18.36 -11.01 23.72
C ARG A 156 -18.66 -10.27 22.43
N ALA A 157 -19.94 -10.13 22.08
CA ALA A 157 -20.33 -9.33 20.92
C ALA A 157 -20.08 -7.83 21.16
N MET A 158 -19.55 -7.13 20.17
CA MET A 158 -19.36 -5.66 20.24
C MET A 158 -20.70 -4.94 20.45
N ASP A 159 -21.78 -5.43 19.83
CA ASP A 159 -23.11 -4.86 20.00
C ASP A 159 -23.59 -4.90 21.47
N ASP A 160 -23.30 -5.97 22.20
CA ASP A 160 -23.66 -6.09 23.62
C ASP A 160 -22.83 -5.11 24.47
N VAL A 161 -21.56 -4.95 24.17
CA VAL A 161 -20.67 -3.98 24.86
C VAL A 161 -21.16 -2.54 24.63
N ILE A 162 -21.53 -2.22 23.38
CA ILE A 162 -22.09 -0.91 23.02
C ILE A 162 -23.44 -0.70 23.73
N ALA A 163 -24.30 -1.71 23.76
CA ALA A 163 -25.60 -1.62 24.41
C ALA A 163 -25.49 -1.38 25.94
N ASP A 164 -24.55 -2.07 26.59
CA ASP A 164 -24.31 -1.87 28.03
C ASP A 164 -23.71 -0.50 28.33
N GLY A 165 -22.78 -0.04 27.49
CA GLY A 165 -22.24 1.32 27.62
C GLY A 165 -23.30 2.39 27.39
N ARG A 166 -24.24 2.18 26.45
CA ARG A 166 -25.39 3.09 26.22
C ARG A 166 -26.32 3.15 27.43
N LYS A 167 -26.57 2.03 28.10
CA LYS A 167 -27.32 2.02 29.37
C LYS A 167 -26.59 2.80 30.47
N ALA A 168 -25.28 2.60 30.60
CA ALA A 168 -24.48 3.29 31.59
C ALA A 168 -24.40 4.81 31.35
N LEU A 169 -24.34 5.25 30.09
CA LEU A 169 -24.35 6.68 29.71
C LEU A 169 -25.65 7.42 30.04
N ALA A 170 -26.74 6.69 30.36
CA ALA A 170 -27.97 7.31 30.85
C ALA A 170 -27.77 7.96 32.24
N ASP A 171 -26.72 7.58 32.98
CA ASP A 171 -26.29 8.28 34.18
C ASP A 171 -25.47 9.52 33.81
N PRO A 172 -25.93 10.73 34.19
CA PRO A 172 -25.20 11.97 33.94
C PRO A 172 -23.78 12.01 34.54
N ALA A 173 -23.54 11.29 35.65
CA ALA A 173 -22.20 11.22 36.26
C ALA A 173 -21.23 10.43 35.35
N VAL A 174 -21.68 9.36 34.68
CA VAL A 174 -20.87 8.59 33.73
C VAL A 174 -20.59 9.42 32.48
N ALA A 175 -21.58 10.16 31.97
CA ALA A 175 -21.40 11.04 30.83
C ALA A 175 -20.36 12.15 31.13
N ALA A 176 -20.48 12.80 32.29
CA ALA A 176 -19.54 13.84 32.72
C ALA A 176 -18.13 13.30 32.98
N TRP A 177 -18.01 12.08 33.51
CA TRP A 177 -16.72 11.38 33.61
C TRP A 177 -16.08 11.18 32.26
N LEU A 178 -16.83 10.66 31.27
CA LEU A 178 -16.33 10.40 29.93
C LEU A 178 -15.87 11.69 29.23
N ASP A 179 -16.65 12.78 29.38
CA ASP A 179 -16.26 14.08 28.81
C ASP A 179 -14.95 14.59 29.40
N LYS A 180 -14.77 14.46 30.72
CA LYS A 180 -13.51 14.80 31.41
C LYS A 180 -12.35 13.92 30.96
N GLU A 181 -12.61 12.63 30.69
CA GLU A 181 -11.61 11.69 30.19
C GLU A 181 -11.11 12.10 28.79
N ILE A 182 -12.01 12.50 27.90
CA ILE A 182 -11.66 13.01 26.57
C ILE A 182 -10.89 14.33 26.66
N GLU A 183 -11.33 15.25 27.52
CA GLU A 183 -10.65 16.55 27.72
C GLU A 183 -9.23 16.38 28.25
N SER A 184 -8.99 15.40 29.13
CA SER A 184 -7.70 15.13 29.76
C SER A 184 -6.64 14.59 28.79
N ALA A 185 -7.05 14.05 27.65
CA ALA A 185 -6.17 13.50 26.63
C ALA A 185 -5.35 14.62 25.97
N LYS A 186 -4.05 14.34 25.78
CA LYS A 186 -3.10 15.28 25.16
C LYS A 186 -2.71 14.81 23.77
N GLY A 187 -2.48 15.75 22.87
CA GLY A 187 -2.00 15.47 21.53
C GLY A 187 -0.68 14.69 21.48
N SER A 188 0.17 14.87 22.50
CA SER A 188 1.44 14.14 22.65
C SER A 188 1.30 12.70 23.14
N ASP A 189 0.10 12.28 23.58
CA ASP A 189 -0.13 10.89 24.01
C ASP A 189 -0.03 9.94 22.81
N PRO A 190 0.47 8.68 23.02
CA PRO A 190 0.42 7.66 21.99
C PRO A 190 -1.02 7.43 21.52
N SER A 191 -1.23 7.52 20.22
CA SER A 191 -2.55 7.39 19.59
C SER A 191 -2.76 6.03 18.94
N ILE A 192 -1.69 5.42 18.44
CA ILE A 192 -1.70 4.12 17.77
C ILE A 192 -0.31 3.52 17.75
N ILE A 193 -0.22 2.18 17.75
CA ILE A 193 1.01 1.44 17.48
C ILE A 193 0.81 0.61 16.22
N LEU A 194 1.59 0.90 15.18
CA LEU A 194 1.55 0.16 13.90
C LEU A 194 2.78 -0.73 13.77
N TYR A 195 2.54 -2.04 13.64
CA TYR A 195 3.63 -3.00 13.46
C TYR A 195 4.04 -3.09 11.99
N THR A 196 5.33 -2.90 11.73
CA THR A 196 5.91 -3.01 10.39
C THR A 196 6.78 -4.26 10.30
N SER A 197 6.62 -5.03 9.22
CA SER A 197 7.54 -6.13 8.91
C SER A 197 8.89 -5.53 8.51
N GLY A 198 9.82 -5.45 9.46
CA GLY A 198 11.19 -5.04 9.18
C GLY A 198 11.84 -6.01 8.18
N THR A 199 12.62 -5.49 7.25
CA THR A 199 13.43 -6.30 6.32
C THR A 199 14.49 -7.17 7.03
N THR A 200 14.60 -7.07 8.36
CA THR A 200 15.58 -7.74 9.22
C THR A 200 14.99 -8.84 10.13
N GLY A 201 13.73 -9.23 9.94
CA GLY A 201 13.15 -10.42 10.61
C GLY A 201 12.00 -10.13 11.57
N THR A 202 12.19 -9.46 12.70
CA THR A 202 11.12 -9.22 13.68
C THR A 202 10.36 -7.94 13.42
N SER A 203 9.02 -7.98 13.50
CA SER A 203 8.15 -6.80 13.37
C SER A 203 8.41 -5.78 14.48
N LYS A 204 8.35 -4.47 14.15
CA LYS A 204 8.58 -3.37 15.07
C LYS A 204 7.30 -2.55 15.23
N GLY A 205 6.93 -2.20 16.45
CA GLY A 205 5.79 -1.33 16.74
C GLY A 205 6.19 0.15 16.65
N VAL A 206 5.71 0.84 15.64
CA VAL A 206 5.91 2.29 15.46
C VAL A 206 4.86 3.03 16.27
N VAL A 207 5.30 3.86 17.23
CA VAL A 207 4.41 4.64 18.10
C VAL A 207 4.15 6.01 17.49
N LEU A 208 2.90 6.32 17.19
CA LEU A 208 2.47 7.60 16.64
C LEU A 208 1.61 8.37 17.64
N THR A 209 1.77 9.71 17.68
CA THR A 209 0.99 10.59 18.55
C THR A 209 -0.25 11.13 17.84
N GLY A 210 -1.25 11.56 18.62
CA GLY A 210 -2.45 12.19 18.09
C GLY A 210 -2.15 13.49 17.34
N GLU A 211 -1.41 14.39 17.98
CA GLU A 211 -1.05 15.70 17.42
C GLU A 211 -0.22 15.58 16.14
N GLY A 212 0.81 14.72 16.14
CA GLY A 212 1.64 14.53 14.97
C GLY A 212 0.84 14.00 13.77
N SER A 213 -0.02 13.02 14.02
CA SER A 213 -0.90 12.43 12.99
C SER A 213 -1.92 13.44 12.46
N ILE A 214 -2.52 14.25 13.34
CA ILE A 214 -3.51 15.28 12.97
C ILE A 214 -2.86 16.41 12.18
N ASN A 215 -1.66 16.87 12.58
CA ASN A 215 -0.94 17.92 11.87
C ASN A 215 -0.58 17.48 10.43
N ALA A 216 -0.01 16.29 10.27
CA ALA A 216 0.31 15.73 8.95
C ALA A 216 -0.96 15.56 8.08
N ALA A 217 -2.05 15.06 8.65
CA ALA A 217 -3.32 14.93 7.94
C ALA A 217 -3.92 16.29 7.59
N SER A 218 -3.82 17.30 8.47
CA SER A 218 -4.32 18.65 8.23
C SER A 218 -3.60 19.34 7.07
N ASP A 219 -2.28 19.20 7.01
CA ASP A 219 -1.49 19.76 5.93
C ASP A 219 -1.88 19.12 4.57
N THR A 220 -2.11 17.81 4.54
CA THR A 220 -2.55 17.13 3.30
C THR A 220 -3.99 17.46 2.93
N VAL A 221 -4.89 17.53 3.90
CA VAL A 221 -6.29 17.97 3.67
C VAL A 221 -6.32 19.35 3.03
N ALA A 222 -5.46 20.27 3.50
CA ALA A 222 -5.32 21.61 2.90
C ALA A 222 -4.69 21.55 1.50
N PHE A 223 -3.64 20.73 1.31
CA PHE A 223 -2.93 20.56 0.05
C PHE A 223 -3.84 20.04 -1.07
N ASP A 224 -4.62 18.99 -0.80
CA ASP A 224 -5.54 18.37 -1.75
C ASP A 224 -6.95 18.98 -1.73
N LYS A 225 -7.18 19.98 -0.88
CA LYS A 225 -8.48 20.65 -0.71
C LYS A 225 -9.60 19.64 -0.42
N LEU A 226 -9.33 18.69 0.49
CA LEU A 226 -10.34 17.72 0.91
C LEU A 226 -11.38 18.41 1.80
N THR A 227 -12.64 17.99 1.64
CA THR A 227 -13.78 18.60 2.33
C THR A 227 -14.71 17.52 2.87
N GLU A 228 -15.67 17.92 3.69
CA GLU A 228 -16.74 17.06 4.21
C GLU A 228 -17.68 16.51 3.12
N THR A 229 -17.50 16.92 1.85
CA THR A 229 -18.27 16.39 0.71
C THR A 229 -17.55 15.26 -0.01
N ASP A 230 -16.28 15.04 0.30
CA ASP A 230 -15.50 13.96 -0.30
C ASP A 230 -15.91 12.58 0.25
N VAL A 231 -15.58 11.55 -0.50
CA VAL A 231 -15.81 10.15 -0.13
C VAL A 231 -14.55 9.37 -0.47
N ALA A 232 -14.09 8.56 0.48
CA ALA A 232 -12.99 7.62 0.26
C ALA A 232 -13.48 6.17 0.41
N LEU A 233 -12.89 5.23 -0.34
CA LEU A 233 -13.10 3.79 -0.14
C LEU A 233 -11.97 3.23 0.69
N ALA A 234 -12.27 2.74 1.89
CA ALA A 234 -11.35 2.09 2.80
C ALA A 234 -11.26 0.60 2.49
N TYR A 235 -10.27 0.21 1.72
CA TYR A 235 -10.02 -1.19 1.33
C TYR A 235 -8.58 -1.63 1.57
N LEU A 236 -7.75 -0.72 2.03
CA LEU A 236 -6.37 -1.01 2.42
C LEU A 236 -6.35 -1.65 3.82
N PRO A 237 -5.39 -2.53 4.13
CA PRO A 237 -5.38 -3.18 5.44
C PRO A 237 -5.37 -2.17 6.60
N LEU A 238 -6.24 -2.36 7.60
CA LEU A 238 -6.33 -1.52 8.81
C LEU A 238 -4.98 -1.38 9.55
N ALA A 239 -4.15 -2.44 9.50
CA ALA A 239 -2.83 -2.46 10.11
C ALA A 239 -1.76 -1.66 9.32
N TRP A 240 -2.06 -1.24 8.11
CA TRP A 240 -1.16 -0.44 7.30
C TRP A 240 -1.33 1.06 7.60
N VAL A 241 -0.21 1.76 7.77
CA VAL A 241 -0.23 3.22 8.04
C VAL A 241 -1.04 4.02 7.02
N GLY A 242 -1.07 3.55 5.75
CA GLY A 242 -1.82 4.23 4.69
C GLY A 242 -3.32 4.29 4.95
N ASP A 243 -3.94 3.23 5.49
CA ASP A 243 -5.35 3.28 5.87
C ASP A 243 -5.59 4.28 7.01
N HIS A 244 -4.75 4.22 8.05
CA HIS A 244 -4.87 5.13 9.18
C HIS A 244 -4.64 6.60 8.79
N TYR A 245 -3.74 6.85 7.84
CA TYR A 245 -3.49 8.19 7.31
C TYR A 245 -4.62 8.68 6.39
N LEU A 246 -4.91 7.91 5.31
CA LEU A 246 -5.77 8.34 4.20
C LEU A 246 -7.26 8.28 4.52
N ASN A 247 -7.71 7.27 5.28
CA ASN A 247 -9.12 7.05 5.58
C ASN A 247 -9.49 7.55 6.97
N TYR A 248 -8.69 7.22 7.99
CA TYR A 248 -9.02 7.55 9.37
C TYR A 248 -8.66 9.00 9.73
N ALA A 249 -7.38 9.38 9.64
CA ALA A 249 -6.94 10.70 10.08
C ALA A 249 -7.46 11.83 9.18
N GLN A 250 -7.31 11.70 7.85
CA GLN A 250 -7.83 12.70 6.92
C GLN A 250 -9.36 12.77 6.94
N GLY A 251 -10.06 11.64 7.15
CA GLY A 251 -11.51 11.61 7.32
C GLY A 251 -11.97 12.38 8.56
N LEU A 252 -11.31 12.19 9.69
CA LEU A 252 -11.62 12.94 10.91
C LEU A 252 -11.25 14.43 10.80
N VAL A 253 -10.14 14.76 10.13
CA VAL A 253 -9.72 16.17 9.94
C VAL A 253 -10.67 16.91 8.99
N SER A 254 -11.00 16.36 7.85
CA SER A 254 -11.84 17.01 6.81
C SER A 254 -13.34 16.85 7.03
N GLY A 255 -13.76 15.77 7.71
CA GLY A 255 -15.18 15.41 7.87
C GLY A 255 -15.77 14.61 6.71
N PHE A 256 -14.97 14.06 5.80
CA PHE A 256 -15.45 13.26 4.69
C PHE A 256 -16.00 11.88 5.10
N CYS A 257 -16.74 11.25 4.19
CA CYS A 257 -17.31 9.93 4.41
C CYS A 257 -16.31 8.82 4.04
N THR A 258 -16.03 7.91 4.97
CA THR A 258 -15.26 6.67 4.74
C THR A 258 -16.22 5.53 4.42
N ALA A 259 -16.09 4.91 3.24
CA ALA A 259 -16.88 3.77 2.82
C ALA A 259 -16.07 2.48 2.92
N CYS A 260 -16.60 1.48 3.63
CA CYS A 260 -16.00 0.15 3.76
C CYS A 260 -16.66 -0.80 2.75
N PRO A 261 -15.91 -1.54 1.93
CA PRO A 261 -16.44 -2.54 1.01
C PRO A 261 -17.06 -3.72 1.78
N GLU A 262 -17.87 -4.52 1.10
CA GLU A 262 -18.47 -5.72 1.69
C GLU A 262 -17.40 -6.79 2.01
N SER A 263 -16.42 -6.96 1.11
CA SER A 263 -15.29 -7.86 1.27
C SER A 263 -14.11 -7.43 0.39
N PRO A 264 -12.91 -7.97 0.61
CA PRO A 264 -11.79 -7.76 -0.31
C PRO A 264 -12.10 -8.16 -1.76
N ASP A 265 -12.86 -9.24 -1.95
CA ASP A 265 -13.23 -9.75 -3.28
C ASP A 265 -14.20 -8.83 -4.01
N THR A 266 -15.09 -8.14 -3.29
CA THR A 266 -16.06 -7.22 -3.86
C THR A 266 -15.53 -5.80 -3.99
N ALA A 267 -14.38 -5.48 -3.40
CA ALA A 267 -13.85 -4.11 -3.28
C ALA A 267 -13.84 -3.35 -4.62
N MET A 268 -13.54 -4.01 -5.73
CA MET A 268 -13.54 -3.38 -7.07
C MET A 268 -14.96 -3.10 -7.60
N ALA A 269 -15.94 -3.93 -7.26
CA ALA A 269 -17.35 -3.67 -7.57
C ALA A 269 -17.88 -2.52 -6.70
N ASP A 270 -17.55 -2.55 -5.42
CA ASP A 270 -17.94 -1.55 -4.44
C ASP A 270 -17.31 -0.17 -4.72
N LEU A 271 -16.07 -0.15 -5.21
CA LEU A 271 -15.40 1.05 -5.74
C LEU A 271 -16.23 1.71 -6.84
N ARG A 272 -16.74 0.90 -7.78
CA ARG A 272 -17.57 1.39 -8.88
C ARG A 272 -18.93 1.92 -8.40
N GLU A 273 -19.54 1.28 -7.42
CA GLU A 273 -20.84 1.68 -6.88
C GLU A 273 -20.74 2.97 -6.06
N ILE A 274 -19.75 3.06 -5.17
CA ILE A 274 -19.58 4.22 -4.29
C ILE A 274 -19.05 5.44 -5.05
N GLY A 275 -18.18 5.23 -6.04
CA GLY A 275 -17.57 6.28 -6.84
C GLY A 275 -16.86 7.32 -5.97
N PRO A 276 -15.74 6.99 -5.31
CA PRO A 276 -15.06 7.90 -4.41
C PRO A 276 -14.54 9.15 -5.14
N SER A 277 -14.39 10.25 -4.41
CA SER A 277 -13.78 11.47 -4.93
C SER A 277 -12.29 11.57 -4.60
N PHE A 278 -11.86 10.87 -3.55
CA PHE A 278 -10.49 10.69 -3.12
C PHE A 278 -10.12 9.20 -3.12
N TYR A 279 -9.03 8.84 -3.79
CA TYR A 279 -8.68 7.44 -3.98
C TYR A 279 -7.17 7.21 -3.85
N PHE A 280 -6.80 6.14 -3.19
CA PHE A 280 -5.42 5.64 -3.15
C PHE A 280 -5.38 4.23 -3.72
N ALA A 281 -4.40 3.94 -4.57
CA ALA A 281 -4.15 2.59 -5.04
C ALA A 281 -2.65 2.29 -5.07
N PRO A 282 -2.20 1.18 -4.49
CA PRO A 282 -0.86 0.67 -4.73
C PRO A 282 -0.64 0.43 -6.23
N PRO A 283 0.59 0.56 -6.76
CA PRO A 283 0.89 0.32 -8.18
C PRO A 283 0.33 -0.99 -8.71
N ARG A 284 0.42 -2.05 -7.93
CA ARG A 284 -0.09 -3.39 -8.28
C ARG A 284 -1.60 -3.40 -8.56
N THR A 285 -2.39 -2.67 -7.80
CA THR A 285 -3.84 -2.55 -8.04
C THR A 285 -4.11 -1.88 -9.39
N LEU A 286 -3.38 -0.81 -9.71
CA LEU A 286 -3.49 -0.11 -10.99
C LEU A 286 -3.07 -1.02 -12.16
N GLU A 287 -2.00 -1.79 -12.00
CA GLU A 287 -1.55 -2.79 -12.99
C GLU A 287 -2.62 -3.84 -13.29
N LEU A 288 -3.19 -4.43 -12.24
CA LEU A 288 -4.25 -5.43 -12.36
C LEU A 288 -5.49 -4.88 -13.07
N LEU A 289 -5.88 -3.65 -12.73
CA LEU A 289 -7.01 -2.98 -13.39
C LEU A 289 -6.72 -2.72 -14.88
N LEU A 290 -5.53 -2.23 -15.22
CA LEU A 290 -5.12 -2.01 -16.61
C LEU A 290 -5.06 -3.33 -17.39
N THR A 291 -4.46 -4.35 -16.82
CA THR A 291 -4.36 -5.69 -17.45
C THR A 291 -5.76 -6.24 -17.78
N ARG A 292 -6.70 -6.16 -16.84
CA ARG A 292 -8.11 -6.57 -17.08
C ARG A 292 -8.77 -5.77 -18.19
N VAL A 293 -8.50 -4.46 -18.29
CA VAL A 293 -9.01 -3.61 -19.38
C VAL A 293 -8.43 -4.06 -20.71
N MET A 294 -7.11 -4.27 -20.78
CA MET A 294 -6.43 -4.65 -22.02
C MET A 294 -6.91 -6.00 -22.52
N ILE A 295 -7.00 -7.01 -21.66
CA ILE A 295 -7.53 -8.35 -22.03
C ILE A 295 -8.94 -8.22 -22.61
N ARG A 296 -9.85 -7.54 -21.91
CA ARG A 296 -11.24 -7.35 -22.39
C ARG A 296 -11.33 -6.58 -23.71
N MET A 297 -10.38 -5.69 -23.98
CA MET A 297 -10.35 -4.94 -25.24
C MET A 297 -9.78 -5.77 -26.39
N GLU A 298 -8.81 -6.62 -26.12
CA GLU A 298 -8.30 -7.57 -27.14
C GLU A 298 -9.36 -8.61 -27.55
N ASP A 299 -10.20 -9.04 -26.61
CA ASP A 299 -11.33 -9.96 -26.87
C ASP A 299 -12.56 -9.28 -27.49
N ALA A 300 -12.55 -7.94 -27.55
CA ALA A 300 -13.68 -7.18 -28.12
C ALA A 300 -13.72 -7.25 -29.65
N GLY A 301 -14.92 -7.07 -30.21
CA GLY A 301 -15.11 -7.01 -31.67
C GLY A 301 -14.22 -5.94 -32.32
N LEU A 302 -13.78 -6.19 -33.56
CA LEU A 302 -12.79 -5.39 -34.29
C LEU A 302 -13.05 -3.87 -34.28
N MET A 303 -14.31 -3.44 -34.41
CA MET A 303 -14.66 -2.03 -34.41
C MET A 303 -14.39 -1.38 -33.03
N LYS A 304 -14.84 -2.03 -31.96
CA LYS A 304 -14.64 -1.57 -30.59
C LYS A 304 -13.15 -1.50 -30.22
N ARG A 305 -12.38 -2.53 -30.61
CA ARG A 305 -10.93 -2.58 -30.40
C ARG A 305 -10.20 -1.46 -31.15
N LYS A 306 -10.49 -1.25 -32.46
CA LYS A 306 -9.90 -0.16 -33.23
C LYS A 306 -10.24 1.21 -32.65
N LEU A 307 -11.50 1.43 -32.24
CA LEU A 307 -11.94 2.66 -31.62
C LEU A 307 -11.20 2.93 -30.30
N PHE A 308 -11.07 1.89 -29.46
CA PHE A 308 -10.34 1.97 -28.19
C PHE A 308 -8.88 2.37 -28.42
N HIS A 309 -8.14 1.66 -29.26
CA HIS A 309 -6.72 1.97 -29.53
C HIS A 309 -6.55 3.37 -30.12
N TYR A 310 -7.40 3.76 -31.09
CA TYR A 310 -7.35 5.10 -31.67
C TYR A 310 -7.50 6.19 -30.63
N PHE A 311 -8.51 6.10 -29.75
CA PHE A 311 -8.71 7.10 -28.72
C PHE A 311 -7.69 7.02 -27.58
N ILE A 312 -7.16 5.86 -27.23
CA ILE A 312 -6.03 5.77 -26.29
C ILE A 312 -4.79 6.50 -26.85
N ASP A 313 -4.52 6.42 -28.15
CA ASP A 313 -3.44 7.19 -28.77
C ASP A 313 -3.70 8.70 -28.77
N VAL A 314 -4.96 9.10 -28.91
CA VAL A 314 -5.37 10.52 -28.73
C VAL A 314 -5.17 10.95 -27.27
N ALA A 315 -5.56 10.10 -26.31
CA ALA A 315 -5.37 10.35 -24.90
C ALA A 315 -3.88 10.55 -24.55
N ARG A 316 -3.02 9.65 -24.99
CA ARG A 316 -1.55 9.73 -24.77
C ARG A 316 -0.95 11.03 -25.32
N ARG A 317 -1.45 11.53 -26.46
CA ARG A 317 -0.96 12.79 -27.06
C ARG A 317 -1.44 14.05 -26.37
N HIS A 318 -2.63 14.03 -25.79
CA HIS A 318 -3.28 15.26 -25.35
C HIS A 318 -3.74 15.24 -23.89
N GLY A 319 -4.03 14.07 -23.32
CA GLY A 319 -4.73 13.93 -22.04
C GLY A 319 -3.96 14.50 -20.86
N GLU A 320 -2.69 14.13 -20.69
CA GLU A 320 -1.87 14.67 -19.59
C GLU A 320 -1.67 16.18 -19.70
N ARG A 321 -1.45 16.69 -20.92
CA ARG A 321 -1.31 18.11 -21.19
C ARG A 321 -2.57 18.89 -20.83
N ILE A 322 -3.74 18.32 -21.14
CA ILE A 322 -5.05 18.90 -20.76
C ILE A 322 -5.21 18.87 -19.24
N LEU A 323 -4.86 17.75 -18.61
CA LEU A 323 -4.95 17.57 -17.15
C LEU A 323 -4.05 18.54 -16.40
N ASN A 324 -2.84 18.79 -16.91
CA ASN A 324 -1.86 19.74 -16.35
C ASN A 324 -2.16 21.21 -16.68
N GLY A 325 -3.25 21.49 -17.42
CA GLY A 325 -3.59 22.86 -17.83
C GLY A 325 -2.72 23.45 -18.95
N GLU A 326 -1.91 22.61 -19.63
CA GLU A 326 -1.05 23.03 -20.72
C GLU A 326 -1.83 23.41 -21.99
N HIS A 327 -1.17 24.16 -22.85
CA HIS A 327 -1.77 24.55 -24.13
C HIS A 327 -1.90 23.34 -25.07
N VAL A 328 -3.13 23.00 -25.46
CA VAL A 328 -3.47 21.98 -26.47
C VAL A 328 -4.34 22.66 -27.55
N PRO A 329 -4.06 22.45 -28.86
CA PRO A 329 -4.87 22.99 -29.95
C PRO A 329 -6.35 22.62 -29.82
N LEU A 330 -7.24 23.49 -30.27
CA LEU A 330 -8.70 23.26 -30.17
C LEU A 330 -9.15 21.96 -30.83
N SER A 331 -8.56 21.58 -31.97
CA SER A 331 -8.81 20.28 -32.61
C SER A 331 -8.45 19.09 -31.72
N GLY A 332 -7.32 19.17 -31.02
CA GLY A 332 -6.90 18.13 -30.05
C GLY A 332 -7.84 18.07 -28.84
N ARG A 333 -8.29 19.24 -28.31
CA ARG A 333 -9.26 19.29 -27.20
C ARG A 333 -10.62 18.71 -27.62
N LEU A 334 -11.10 19.05 -28.84
CA LEU A 334 -12.35 18.49 -29.36
C LEU A 334 -12.26 16.99 -29.54
N LEU A 335 -11.17 16.49 -30.13
CA LEU A 335 -10.96 15.06 -30.34
C LEU A 335 -10.85 14.30 -29.00
N TYR A 336 -10.19 14.88 -28.00
CA TYR A 336 -10.13 14.34 -26.65
C TYR A 336 -11.52 14.30 -25.99
N ALA A 337 -12.33 15.36 -26.15
CA ALA A 337 -13.70 15.41 -25.64
C ALA A 337 -14.59 14.31 -26.25
N ILE A 338 -14.46 14.06 -27.57
CA ILE A 338 -15.14 12.93 -28.24
C ILE A 338 -14.66 11.61 -27.64
N GLY A 339 -13.35 11.44 -27.47
CA GLY A 339 -12.77 10.25 -26.80
C GLY A 339 -13.27 10.08 -25.37
N ASN A 340 -13.50 11.17 -24.63
CA ASN A 340 -14.07 11.10 -23.28
C ASN A 340 -15.51 10.56 -23.28
N VAL A 341 -16.33 10.94 -24.25
CA VAL A 341 -17.71 10.43 -24.39
C VAL A 341 -17.70 8.95 -24.80
N LEU A 342 -16.86 8.57 -25.76
CA LEU A 342 -16.91 7.24 -26.38
C LEU A 342 -16.07 6.18 -25.64
N VAL A 343 -14.97 6.58 -25.00
CA VAL A 343 -13.97 5.64 -24.43
C VAL A 343 -13.61 5.98 -22.99
N TYR A 344 -13.05 7.17 -22.70
CA TYR A 344 -12.47 7.44 -21.38
C TYR A 344 -13.52 7.54 -20.27
N GLY A 345 -14.65 8.20 -20.53
CA GLY A 345 -15.76 8.32 -19.58
C GLY A 345 -16.33 6.96 -19.21
N PRO A 346 -16.77 6.13 -20.18
CA PRO A 346 -17.19 4.74 -19.94
C PRO A 346 -16.14 3.91 -19.22
N LEU A 347 -14.86 4.06 -19.59
CA LEU A 347 -13.76 3.33 -18.95
C LEU A 347 -13.60 3.74 -17.48
N LYS A 348 -13.55 5.05 -17.19
CA LYS A 348 -13.51 5.55 -15.82
C LYS A 348 -14.71 5.10 -14.99
N ASN A 349 -15.89 5.06 -15.60
CA ASN A 349 -17.09 4.55 -14.91
C ASN A 349 -16.96 3.06 -14.52
N VAL A 350 -16.48 2.23 -15.45
CA VAL A 350 -16.25 0.79 -15.17
C VAL A 350 -15.17 0.57 -14.11
N LEU A 351 -14.16 1.46 -14.06
CA LEU A 351 -13.09 1.41 -13.08
C LEU A 351 -13.45 2.06 -11.73
N GLY A 352 -14.62 2.70 -11.60
CA GLY A 352 -15.01 3.43 -10.39
C GLY A 352 -14.38 4.83 -10.25
N PHE A 353 -13.74 5.34 -11.30
CA PHE A 353 -12.95 6.58 -11.26
C PHE A 353 -13.69 7.82 -11.76
N SER A 354 -14.98 7.72 -12.07
CA SER A 354 -15.74 8.85 -12.67
C SER A 354 -15.78 10.10 -11.81
N ARG A 355 -15.75 9.96 -10.48
CA ARG A 355 -15.82 11.05 -9.51
C ARG A 355 -14.47 11.37 -8.86
N VAL A 356 -13.45 10.55 -9.12
CA VAL A 356 -12.12 10.74 -8.50
C VAL A 356 -11.55 12.07 -8.96
N ARG A 357 -11.33 12.94 -8.01
CA ARG A 357 -10.77 14.28 -8.17
C ARG A 357 -9.27 14.29 -7.87
N VAL A 358 -8.85 13.50 -6.89
CA VAL A 358 -7.45 13.29 -6.50
C VAL A 358 -7.24 11.80 -6.29
N ALA A 359 -6.21 11.27 -6.92
CA ALA A 359 -5.77 9.90 -6.71
C ALA A 359 -4.26 9.86 -6.38
N TYR A 360 -3.88 8.96 -5.48
CA TYR A 360 -2.48 8.72 -5.15
C TYR A 360 -2.08 7.28 -5.39
N THR A 361 -0.80 7.11 -5.71
CA THR A 361 -0.10 5.82 -5.68
C THR A 361 1.21 5.98 -4.93
N ALA A 362 1.59 4.96 -4.16
CA ALA A 362 2.81 4.92 -3.38
C ALA A 362 3.15 3.50 -2.92
N GLY A 363 4.26 3.36 -2.21
CA GLY A 363 4.74 2.10 -1.63
C GLY A 363 5.77 1.40 -2.49
N GLU A 364 5.67 1.54 -3.80
CA GLU A 364 6.62 1.07 -4.81
C GLU A 364 6.68 2.07 -5.96
N ALA A 365 7.73 2.00 -6.78
CA ALA A 365 7.80 2.82 -7.98
C ALA A 365 6.72 2.37 -8.98
N VAL A 366 6.02 3.35 -9.56
CA VAL A 366 5.04 3.12 -10.61
C VAL A 366 5.70 3.28 -11.98
N GLY A 367 5.34 2.42 -12.93
CA GLY A 367 5.81 2.52 -14.30
C GLY A 367 5.35 3.79 -15.01
N PRO A 368 6.24 4.46 -15.77
CA PRO A 368 5.85 5.66 -16.50
C PRO A 368 4.68 5.41 -17.45
N ASP A 369 4.65 4.26 -18.13
CA ASP A 369 3.57 3.92 -19.05
C ASP A 369 2.24 3.67 -18.32
N LEU A 370 2.27 2.99 -17.18
CA LEU A 370 1.10 2.76 -16.32
C LEU A 370 0.59 4.09 -15.77
N PHE A 371 1.48 4.91 -15.26
CA PHE A 371 1.17 6.22 -14.71
C PHE A 371 0.57 7.15 -15.76
N SER A 372 1.24 7.22 -16.93
CA SER A 372 0.79 8.02 -18.07
C SER A 372 -0.55 7.53 -18.64
N PHE A 373 -0.81 6.22 -18.65
CA PHE A 373 -2.11 5.69 -19.09
C PHE A 373 -3.25 6.29 -18.27
N TYR A 374 -3.19 6.20 -16.93
CA TYR A 374 -4.27 6.72 -16.07
C TYR A 374 -4.42 8.23 -16.17
N ARG A 375 -3.31 8.95 -16.20
CA ARG A 375 -3.34 10.40 -16.37
C ARG A 375 -3.89 10.81 -17.72
N SER A 376 -3.52 10.09 -18.79
CA SER A 376 -3.97 10.38 -20.15
C SER A 376 -5.49 10.28 -20.31
N ILE A 377 -6.15 9.35 -19.62
CA ILE A 377 -7.61 9.24 -19.60
C ILE A 377 -8.30 10.23 -18.65
N GLY A 378 -7.53 11.11 -18.01
CA GLY A 378 -8.01 12.20 -17.16
C GLY A 378 -8.20 11.85 -15.68
N LEU A 379 -7.48 10.82 -15.15
CA LEU A 379 -7.36 10.60 -13.73
C LEU A 379 -6.22 11.46 -13.17
N ASN A 380 -6.50 12.32 -12.19
CA ASN A 380 -5.47 13.11 -11.52
C ASN A 380 -4.67 12.23 -10.54
N LEU A 381 -3.91 11.30 -11.11
CA LEU A 381 -3.05 10.38 -10.37
C LEU A 381 -1.73 11.08 -10.04
N LYS A 382 -1.36 11.05 -8.78
CA LYS A 382 -0.15 11.63 -8.19
C LYS A 382 0.68 10.55 -7.50
N GLN A 383 1.93 10.84 -7.25
CA GLN A 383 2.79 10.02 -6.39
C GLN A 383 3.02 10.74 -5.06
N LEU A 384 3.16 9.95 -4.01
CA LEU A 384 3.65 10.37 -2.70
C LEU A 384 4.71 9.39 -2.20
N TYR A 385 5.56 9.85 -1.30
CA TYR A 385 6.52 9.01 -0.61
C TYR A 385 6.47 9.28 0.89
N GLY A 386 6.56 8.20 1.65
CA GLY A 386 6.63 8.21 3.09
C GLY A 386 6.75 6.80 3.65
N GLN A 387 6.89 6.73 4.96
CA GLN A 387 7.00 5.48 5.71
C GLN A 387 6.22 5.59 7.01
N THR A 388 6.03 4.48 7.72
CA THR A 388 5.23 4.45 8.95
C THR A 388 5.79 5.39 10.00
N GLU A 389 7.12 5.52 10.12
CA GLU A 389 7.82 6.41 11.04
C GLU A 389 7.63 7.91 10.76
N ALA A 390 7.09 8.25 9.58
CA ALA A 390 6.73 9.60 9.16
C ALA A 390 5.21 9.80 9.07
N PHE A 391 4.42 8.82 9.50
CA PHE A 391 2.98 8.80 9.25
C PHE A 391 2.64 8.98 7.75
N LEU A 392 3.41 8.37 6.86
CA LEU A 392 3.32 8.44 5.40
C LEU A 392 3.55 9.86 4.79
N TYR A 393 3.80 10.87 5.60
CA TYR A 393 3.83 12.27 5.20
C TYR A 393 5.25 12.80 5.02
N LEU A 394 5.86 12.61 3.85
CA LEU A 394 7.18 13.15 3.51
C LEU A 394 7.14 13.99 2.22
N THR A 395 6.72 13.42 1.10
CA THR A 395 6.59 14.12 -0.17
C THR A 395 5.28 13.82 -0.85
N ALA A 396 4.77 14.76 -1.63
CA ALA A 396 3.60 14.57 -2.49
C ALA A 396 3.69 15.49 -3.72
N GLN A 397 3.23 15.03 -4.86
CA GLN A 397 3.24 15.81 -6.09
C GLN A 397 2.10 16.86 -6.08
N PRO A 398 2.39 18.17 -6.25
CA PRO A 398 1.36 19.19 -6.38
C PRO A 398 0.69 19.14 -7.76
N ASP A 399 -0.53 19.70 -7.85
CA ASP A 399 -1.21 19.83 -9.14
C ASP A 399 -0.38 20.68 -10.11
N GLY A 400 -0.22 20.20 -11.33
CA GLY A 400 0.55 20.87 -12.38
C GLY A 400 2.06 20.55 -12.39
N GLU A 401 2.59 19.92 -11.34
CA GLU A 401 4.00 19.50 -11.22
C GLU A 401 4.06 18.00 -10.97
N ILE A 402 3.58 17.21 -11.91
CA ILE A 402 3.45 15.76 -11.77
C ILE A 402 4.35 15.08 -12.79
N TYR A 403 5.33 14.32 -12.29
CA TYR A 403 6.33 13.60 -13.09
C TYR A 403 6.33 12.12 -12.71
N SER A 404 6.39 11.24 -13.71
CA SER A 404 6.27 9.79 -13.51
C SER A 404 7.46 9.16 -12.76
N ASP A 405 8.61 9.83 -12.75
CA ASP A 405 9.87 9.32 -12.18
C ASP A 405 10.27 10.00 -10.86
N THR A 406 9.36 10.79 -10.27
CA THR A 406 9.59 11.50 -9.00
C THR A 406 8.45 11.24 -8.01
N VAL A 407 8.71 11.48 -6.73
CA VAL A 407 7.69 11.34 -5.67
C VAL A 407 7.22 12.69 -5.10
N GLY A 408 7.60 13.79 -5.74
CA GLY A 408 7.21 15.15 -5.36
C GLY A 408 8.26 15.89 -4.52
N PRO A 409 8.05 17.17 -4.26
CA PRO A 409 8.83 17.95 -3.30
C PRO A 409 8.46 17.56 -1.87
N ALA A 410 9.25 18.03 -0.89
CA ALA A 410 8.89 17.92 0.51
C ALA A 410 7.51 18.53 0.78
N CYS A 411 6.70 17.82 1.55
CA CYS A 411 5.40 18.32 1.99
C CYS A 411 5.56 19.55 2.92
N PRO A 412 4.52 20.37 3.11
CA PRO A 412 4.55 21.46 4.07
C PRO A 412 5.03 21.00 5.45
N ASN A 413 5.87 21.82 6.12
CA ASN A 413 6.46 21.53 7.42
C ASN A 413 7.33 20.26 7.51
N VAL A 414 7.73 19.69 6.39
CA VAL A 414 8.67 18.56 6.29
C VAL A 414 10.03 19.06 5.85
N ASP A 415 11.07 18.71 6.60
CA ASP A 415 12.47 18.97 6.24
C ASP A 415 13.13 17.65 5.81
N ILE A 416 13.60 17.61 4.57
CA ILE A 416 14.27 16.43 3.98
C ILE A 416 15.68 16.83 3.58
N ARG A 417 16.66 15.99 3.98
CA ARG A 417 18.03 16.10 3.52
C ARG A 417 18.53 14.75 3.00
N ILE A 418 19.54 14.82 2.15
CA ILE A 418 20.27 13.66 1.65
C ILE A 418 21.62 13.63 2.37
N SER A 419 21.94 12.51 3.02
CA SER A 419 23.23 12.31 3.68
C SER A 419 24.36 12.06 2.67
N GLU A 420 25.61 12.09 3.12
CA GLU A 420 26.79 11.85 2.27
C GLU A 420 26.77 10.49 1.54
N ASN A 421 26.16 9.47 2.15
CA ASN A 421 26.01 8.16 1.54
C ASN A 421 24.73 8.03 0.67
N GLY A 422 24.01 9.13 0.42
CA GLY A 422 22.81 9.16 -0.41
C GLY A 422 21.52 8.77 0.31
N GLU A 423 21.55 8.52 1.62
CA GLU A 423 20.36 8.16 2.39
C GLU A 423 19.45 9.37 2.64
N VAL A 424 18.16 9.19 2.40
CA VAL A 424 17.13 10.19 2.70
C VAL A 424 16.89 10.25 4.20
N GLN A 425 16.93 11.45 4.79
CA GLN A 425 16.66 11.71 6.20
C GLN A 425 15.61 12.81 6.33
N PHE A 426 14.77 12.73 7.35
CA PHE A 426 13.66 13.66 7.50
C PHE A 426 13.38 14.11 8.94
N LYS A 427 12.74 15.27 9.05
CA LYS A 427 11.93 15.73 10.17
C LYS A 427 10.54 16.07 9.65
N SER A 428 9.48 15.64 10.32
CA SER A 428 8.11 15.93 9.91
C SER A 428 7.16 16.06 11.10
N PRO A 429 6.02 16.71 10.92
CA PRO A 429 4.97 16.77 11.96
C PRO A 429 4.48 15.38 12.37
N GLY A 430 4.40 14.43 11.40
CA GLY A 430 3.96 13.06 11.62
C GLY A 430 5.05 12.10 12.11
N MET A 431 6.22 12.63 12.53
CA MET A 431 7.33 11.79 12.98
C MET A 431 6.94 10.97 14.22
N PHE A 432 7.31 9.70 14.22
CA PHE A 432 7.03 8.77 15.30
C PHE A 432 7.75 9.17 16.62
N SER A 433 7.21 8.72 17.76
CA SER A 433 7.85 8.94 19.08
C SER A 433 9.00 7.95 19.34
N GLY A 434 9.04 6.85 18.57
CA GLY A 434 10.01 5.77 18.70
C GLY A 434 9.40 4.42 18.45
N TYR A 435 10.23 3.38 18.51
CA TYR A 435 9.75 1.99 18.45
C TYR A 435 9.31 1.53 19.84
N PHE A 436 8.14 0.91 19.92
CA PHE A 436 7.56 0.41 21.17
C PHE A 436 8.49 -0.61 21.84
N LYS A 437 8.88 -0.33 23.09
CA LYS A 437 9.81 -1.14 23.89
C LYS A 437 11.20 -1.40 23.26
N ASP A 438 11.61 -0.58 22.29
CA ASP A 438 12.90 -0.74 21.62
C ASP A 438 13.63 0.62 21.47
N ALA A 439 14.14 1.11 22.58
CA ALA A 439 14.89 2.37 22.62
C ALA A 439 16.22 2.27 21.85
N ALA A 440 16.84 1.09 21.81
CA ALA A 440 18.10 0.87 21.10
C ALA A 440 17.91 1.06 19.59
N LYS A 441 16.87 0.44 19.05
CA LYS A 441 16.52 0.55 17.63
C LYS A 441 16.01 1.93 17.25
N THR A 442 15.34 2.61 18.17
CA THR A 442 14.96 4.03 18.00
C THR A 442 16.20 4.91 17.86
N ALA A 443 17.20 4.73 18.73
CA ALA A 443 18.45 5.47 18.67
C ALA A 443 19.27 5.17 17.40
N GLU A 444 19.20 3.94 16.86
CA GLU A 444 19.87 3.54 15.62
C GLU A 444 19.39 4.35 14.40
N VAL A 445 18.08 4.61 14.32
CA VAL A 445 17.47 5.33 13.19
C VAL A 445 17.43 6.84 13.38
N MET A 446 17.69 7.35 14.58
CA MET A 446 17.76 8.78 14.87
C MET A 446 19.18 9.31 14.65
N THR A 447 19.29 10.49 14.05
CA THR A 447 20.55 11.22 14.01
C THR A 447 20.72 12.09 15.26
N PRO A 448 21.95 12.48 15.66
CA PRO A 448 22.16 13.31 16.84
C PRO A 448 21.44 14.66 16.81
N ASP A 449 21.18 15.19 15.61
CA ASP A 449 20.46 16.44 15.39
C ASP A 449 18.94 16.24 15.15
N GLY A 450 18.41 15.02 15.38
CA GLY A 450 16.99 14.72 15.45
C GLY A 450 16.31 14.43 14.10
N TYR A 451 17.05 14.07 13.05
CA TYR A 451 16.45 13.51 11.85
C TYR A 451 16.25 12.00 11.98
N VAL A 452 15.24 11.48 11.30
CA VAL A 452 15.03 10.05 11.12
C VAL A 452 15.66 9.60 9.81
N LYS A 453 16.44 8.52 9.87
CA LYS A 453 17.00 7.83 8.70
C LYS A 453 15.91 6.95 8.09
N THR A 454 15.66 7.09 6.79
CA THR A 454 14.61 6.32 6.13
C THR A 454 15.06 4.90 5.76
N GLY A 455 16.36 4.70 5.59
CA GLY A 455 16.91 3.50 4.98
C GLY A 455 16.69 3.44 3.45
N ASP A 456 16.24 4.53 2.84
CA ASP A 456 16.06 4.66 1.38
C ASP A 456 17.11 5.60 0.82
N THR A 457 17.67 5.27 -0.35
CA THR A 457 18.59 6.11 -1.11
C THR A 457 17.81 6.94 -2.13
N GLY A 458 18.11 8.23 -2.21
CA GLY A 458 17.47 9.14 -3.14
C GLY A 458 18.26 10.43 -3.36
N PHE A 459 17.76 11.26 -4.25
CA PHE A 459 18.32 12.59 -4.52
C PHE A 459 17.23 13.55 -5.00
N PHE A 460 17.44 14.84 -4.85
CA PHE A 460 16.58 15.85 -5.46
C PHE A 460 16.97 16.07 -6.93
N ASP A 461 15.98 16.00 -7.81
CA ASP A 461 16.15 16.36 -9.21
C ASP A 461 16.42 17.85 -9.34
N GLU A 462 17.54 18.22 -9.96
CA GLU A 462 17.99 19.62 -10.05
C GLU A 462 17.03 20.53 -10.83
N LYS A 463 16.24 19.96 -11.76
CA LYS A 463 15.34 20.73 -12.63
C LYS A 463 13.98 21.00 -11.97
N THR A 464 13.48 20.01 -11.22
CA THR A 464 12.12 20.04 -10.68
C THR A 464 12.10 20.30 -9.17
N GLY A 465 13.22 20.08 -8.46
CA GLY A 465 13.26 20.09 -7.00
C GLY A 465 12.55 18.91 -6.34
N HIS A 466 12.07 17.93 -7.13
CA HIS A 466 11.36 16.77 -6.63
C HIS A 466 12.34 15.69 -6.15
N LEU A 467 11.96 14.97 -5.12
CA LEU A 467 12.70 13.81 -4.64
C LEU A 467 12.53 12.64 -5.62
N LYS A 468 13.64 11.97 -5.93
CA LYS A 468 13.69 10.68 -6.62
C LYS A 468 14.21 9.63 -5.65
N ILE A 469 13.44 8.58 -5.44
CA ILE A 469 13.85 7.42 -4.66
C ILE A 469 14.41 6.37 -5.62
N ILE A 470 15.60 5.86 -5.30
CA ILE A 470 16.29 4.88 -6.14
C ILE A 470 16.00 3.46 -5.64
N ASP A 471 16.35 3.18 -4.38
CA ASP A 471 16.19 1.85 -3.75
C ASP A 471 16.43 1.95 -2.23
N ARG A 472 16.31 0.83 -1.52
CA ARG A 472 16.78 0.71 -0.13
C ARG A 472 18.29 0.88 -0.07
N THR A 473 18.80 1.70 0.86
CA THR A 473 20.23 1.99 1.00
C THR A 473 21.08 0.71 1.14
N LYS A 474 20.55 -0.30 1.82
CA LYS A 474 21.22 -1.60 2.00
C LYS A 474 21.16 -2.51 0.77
N ASP A 475 20.22 -2.27 -0.14
CA ASP A 475 19.97 -3.09 -1.33
C ASP A 475 20.67 -2.52 -2.58
N VAL A 476 21.10 -1.24 -2.53
CA VAL A 476 21.93 -0.64 -3.58
C VAL A 476 23.34 -1.22 -3.49
N GLY A 477 23.67 -2.08 -4.45
CA GLY A 477 24.97 -2.69 -4.60
C GLY A 477 25.85 -1.98 -5.61
N LYS A 478 27.00 -2.59 -5.91
CA LYS A 478 27.91 -2.17 -6.97
C LYS A 478 28.38 -3.37 -7.77
N LEU A 479 28.47 -3.21 -9.07
CA LEU A 479 29.19 -4.16 -9.92
C LEU A 479 30.70 -4.11 -9.61
N ASN A 480 31.44 -5.12 -10.07
CA ASN A 480 32.89 -5.19 -9.85
C ASN A 480 33.67 -4.01 -10.45
N ASP A 481 33.12 -3.36 -11.47
CA ASP A 481 33.71 -2.14 -12.09
C ASP A 481 33.34 -0.83 -11.35
N GLY A 482 32.56 -0.95 -10.25
CA GLY A 482 32.11 0.20 -9.46
C GLY A 482 30.78 0.81 -9.93
N THR A 483 30.20 0.33 -11.02
CA THR A 483 28.88 0.76 -11.49
C THR A 483 27.82 0.55 -10.40
N MET A 484 26.99 1.57 -10.14
CA MET A 484 25.87 1.46 -9.21
C MET A 484 24.85 0.42 -9.70
N PHE A 485 24.44 -0.45 -8.81
CA PHE A 485 23.44 -1.48 -9.07
C PHE A 485 22.23 -1.31 -8.14
N PRO A 486 21.18 -0.59 -8.54
CA PRO A 486 19.92 -0.49 -7.81
C PRO A 486 18.93 -1.55 -8.32
N PRO A 487 18.81 -2.70 -7.65
CA PRO A 487 18.01 -3.82 -8.16
C PRO A 487 16.53 -3.46 -8.34
N LYS A 488 15.92 -2.75 -7.40
CA LYS A 488 14.51 -2.34 -7.47
C LYS A 488 14.19 -1.46 -8.68
N TYR A 489 15.09 -0.57 -9.04
CA TYR A 489 14.92 0.29 -10.20
C TYR A 489 14.81 -0.53 -11.50
N ILE A 490 15.67 -1.55 -11.63
CA ILE A 490 15.67 -2.46 -12.79
C ILE A 490 14.43 -3.35 -12.80
N GLU A 491 14.09 -3.93 -11.64
CA GLU A 491 12.92 -4.79 -11.46
C GLU A 491 11.62 -4.06 -11.78
N ASN A 492 11.47 -2.83 -11.29
CA ASN A 492 10.29 -2.03 -11.56
C ASN A 492 10.14 -1.74 -13.06
N LYS A 493 11.24 -1.41 -13.76
CA LYS A 493 11.20 -1.23 -15.22
C LYS A 493 10.77 -2.51 -15.96
N LEU A 494 11.17 -3.68 -15.50
CA LEU A 494 10.77 -4.97 -16.08
C LEU A 494 9.29 -5.27 -15.79
N LYS A 495 8.82 -4.99 -14.60
CA LYS A 495 7.43 -5.21 -14.18
C LYS A 495 6.40 -4.28 -14.86
N PHE A 496 6.83 -3.29 -15.63
CA PHE A 496 5.94 -2.49 -16.46
C PHE A 496 5.33 -3.24 -17.64
N TYR A 497 5.92 -4.37 -18.02
CA TYR A 497 5.40 -5.19 -19.09
C TYR A 497 4.38 -6.18 -18.53
N PRO A 498 3.13 -6.20 -19.06
CA PRO A 498 2.06 -7.05 -18.53
C PRO A 498 2.39 -8.54 -18.48
N ASN A 499 3.36 -8.98 -19.30
CA ASN A 499 3.82 -10.37 -19.34
C ASN A 499 4.74 -10.76 -18.17
N ILE A 500 5.25 -9.80 -17.40
CA ILE A 500 6.16 -10.01 -16.28
C ILE A 500 5.43 -9.71 -14.98
N ARG A 501 5.22 -10.73 -14.15
CA ARG A 501 4.58 -10.60 -12.83
C ARG A 501 5.57 -10.15 -11.77
N GLU A 502 6.77 -10.74 -11.77
CA GLU A 502 7.83 -10.40 -10.83
C GLU A 502 9.20 -10.51 -11.50
N ALA A 503 10.14 -9.73 -11.00
CA ALA A 503 11.53 -9.71 -11.44
C ALA A 503 12.46 -9.66 -10.24
N VAL A 504 13.55 -10.41 -10.28
CA VAL A 504 14.63 -10.39 -9.28
C VAL A 504 15.92 -10.08 -9.99
N ALA A 505 16.42 -8.86 -9.82
CA ALA A 505 17.69 -8.41 -10.38
C ALA A 505 18.84 -8.79 -9.45
N LEU A 506 19.94 -9.27 -10.04
CA LEU A 506 21.16 -9.71 -9.39
C LEU A 506 22.36 -9.01 -10.06
N GLY A 507 23.34 -8.54 -9.27
CA GLY A 507 24.48 -7.81 -9.83
C GLY A 507 25.52 -7.39 -8.80
N ASP A 508 25.15 -7.30 -7.50
CA ASP A 508 26.11 -6.87 -6.46
C ASP A 508 27.34 -7.80 -6.42
N LYS A 509 28.53 -7.21 -6.54
CA LYS A 509 29.81 -7.91 -6.59
C LYS A 509 29.95 -8.90 -7.77
N HIS A 510 29.23 -8.67 -8.85
CA HIS A 510 29.35 -9.40 -10.11
C HIS A 510 29.80 -8.47 -11.24
N ASP A 511 30.21 -9.04 -12.38
CA ASP A 511 30.69 -8.26 -13.52
C ASP A 511 29.58 -7.63 -14.36
N PHE A 512 28.34 -8.06 -14.18
CA PHE A 512 27.18 -7.59 -14.92
C PHE A 512 25.87 -7.93 -14.22
N VAL A 513 24.79 -7.28 -14.66
CA VAL A 513 23.45 -7.52 -14.14
C VAL A 513 22.80 -8.71 -14.85
N THR A 514 22.13 -9.55 -14.05
CA THR A 514 21.25 -10.63 -14.52
C THR A 514 19.88 -10.53 -13.86
N VAL A 515 18.85 -11.16 -14.45
CA VAL A 515 17.50 -11.16 -13.87
C VAL A 515 16.87 -12.54 -13.93
N MET A 516 16.13 -12.88 -12.89
CA MET A 516 15.17 -13.99 -12.85
C MET A 516 13.77 -13.40 -12.95
N LEU A 517 12.94 -13.92 -13.85
CA LEU A 517 11.62 -13.40 -14.18
C LEU A 517 10.53 -14.42 -13.83
N ASN A 518 9.41 -13.95 -13.29
CA ASN A 518 8.14 -14.68 -13.34
C ASN A 518 7.24 -14.10 -14.42
N ILE A 519 6.58 -14.96 -15.17
CA ILE A 519 5.54 -14.56 -16.11
C ILE A 519 4.22 -14.31 -15.36
N ASP A 520 3.42 -13.38 -15.89
CA ASP A 520 2.01 -13.27 -15.49
C ASP A 520 1.20 -14.33 -16.24
N LEU A 521 0.72 -15.36 -15.52
CA LEU A 521 0.03 -16.49 -16.11
C LEU A 521 -1.23 -16.07 -16.88
N THR A 522 -1.95 -15.06 -16.41
CA THR A 522 -3.16 -14.58 -17.08
C THR A 522 -2.84 -13.88 -18.40
N ALA A 523 -1.87 -12.98 -18.39
CA ALA A 523 -1.49 -12.21 -19.57
C ALA A 523 -0.80 -13.09 -20.63
N VAL A 524 0.16 -13.93 -20.20
CA VAL A 524 0.90 -14.83 -21.10
C VAL A 524 0.02 -15.97 -21.57
N GLY A 525 -0.88 -16.50 -20.72
CA GLY A 525 -1.87 -17.52 -21.09
C GLY A 525 -2.83 -17.02 -22.17
N SER A 526 -3.42 -15.83 -21.98
CA SER A 526 -4.27 -15.21 -23.01
C SER A 526 -3.52 -14.96 -24.33
N TRP A 527 -2.23 -14.58 -24.24
CA TRP A 527 -1.39 -14.46 -25.42
C TRP A 527 -1.13 -15.84 -26.09
N ALA A 528 -0.86 -16.88 -25.30
CA ALA A 528 -0.62 -18.24 -25.78
C ALA A 528 -1.83 -18.80 -26.56
N GLU A 529 -3.04 -18.63 -26.01
CA GLU A 529 -4.30 -19.01 -26.67
C GLU A 529 -4.46 -18.35 -28.04
N ARG A 530 -4.23 -17.01 -28.11
CA ARG A 530 -4.31 -16.27 -29.38
C ARG A 530 -3.27 -16.67 -30.42
N ASN A 531 -2.13 -17.23 -29.98
CA ASN A 531 -1.04 -17.65 -30.85
C ASN A 531 -0.98 -19.17 -31.02
N ASN A 532 -2.04 -19.91 -30.61
CA ASN A 532 -2.15 -21.37 -30.70
C ASN A 532 -0.98 -22.09 -29.99
N VAL A 533 -0.47 -21.53 -28.91
CA VAL A 533 0.53 -22.16 -28.04
C VAL A 533 -0.20 -23.00 -27.00
N VAL A 534 -0.01 -24.31 -27.05
CA VAL A 534 -0.62 -25.25 -26.10
C VAL A 534 0.31 -25.45 -24.91
N TYR A 535 -0.24 -25.38 -23.69
CA TYR A 535 0.47 -25.64 -22.45
C TYR A 535 -0.47 -26.28 -21.42
N GLY A 536 0.06 -27.11 -20.54
CA GLY A 536 -0.70 -27.77 -19.47
C GLY A 536 -0.37 -27.24 -18.06
N SER A 537 0.68 -26.42 -17.92
CA SER A 537 1.11 -25.90 -16.62
C SER A 537 1.88 -24.58 -16.76
N TYR A 538 2.02 -23.85 -15.62
CA TYR A 538 2.89 -22.68 -15.53
C TYR A 538 4.32 -23.02 -16.03
N GLN A 539 4.87 -24.13 -15.56
CA GLN A 539 6.24 -24.55 -15.89
C GLN A 539 6.45 -24.75 -17.39
N GLU A 540 5.49 -25.38 -18.08
CA GLU A 540 5.56 -25.55 -19.54
C GLU A 540 5.49 -24.22 -20.28
N LEU A 541 4.58 -23.34 -19.85
CA LEU A 541 4.43 -22.01 -20.45
C LEU A 541 5.68 -21.15 -20.22
N ALA A 542 6.21 -21.15 -19.01
CA ALA A 542 7.44 -20.44 -18.64
C ALA A 542 8.68 -20.94 -19.40
N GLY A 543 8.74 -22.26 -19.70
CA GLY A 543 9.82 -22.87 -20.49
C GLY A 543 9.66 -22.73 -22.00
N HIS A 544 8.55 -22.17 -22.50
CA HIS A 544 8.24 -22.14 -23.92
C HIS A 544 9.11 -21.15 -24.69
N PRO A 545 9.73 -21.53 -25.85
CA PRO A 545 10.65 -20.64 -26.58
C PRO A 545 10.04 -19.30 -26.99
N LEU A 546 8.79 -19.30 -27.48
CA LEU A 546 8.10 -18.07 -27.88
C LEU A 546 7.83 -17.11 -26.70
N VAL A 547 7.68 -17.63 -25.48
CA VAL A 547 7.55 -16.78 -24.27
C VAL A 547 8.90 -16.13 -23.97
N TYR A 548 10.00 -16.87 -24.11
CA TYR A 548 11.36 -16.28 -24.02
C TYR A 548 11.56 -15.17 -25.06
N ASP A 549 11.04 -15.33 -26.30
CA ASP A 549 11.17 -14.29 -27.35
C ASP A 549 10.40 -13.01 -27.04
N ILE A 550 9.26 -13.11 -26.32
CA ILE A 550 8.52 -11.94 -25.85
C ILE A 550 9.31 -11.23 -24.77
N LEU A 551 9.75 -11.98 -23.74
CA LEU A 551 10.46 -11.38 -22.61
C LEU A 551 11.83 -10.81 -23.03
N GLU A 552 12.51 -11.40 -24.01
CA GLU A 552 13.73 -10.84 -24.59
C GLU A 552 13.50 -9.43 -25.17
N LYS A 553 12.38 -9.20 -25.86
CA LYS A 553 12.01 -7.87 -26.37
C LYS A 553 11.82 -6.87 -25.23
N HIS A 554 11.13 -7.28 -24.16
CA HIS A 554 10.90 -6.42 -23.00
C HIS A 554 12.22 -6.08 -22.28
N VAL A 555 13.09 -7.07 -22.06
CA VAL A 555 14.42 -6.84 -21.48
C VAL A 555 15.27 -5.92 -22.35
N ALA A 556 15.20 -6.08 -23.69
CA ALA A 556 15.92 -5.18 -24.62
C ALA A 556 15.41 -3.73 -24.54
N GLU A 557 14.10 -3.52 -24.37
CA GLU A 557 13.53 -2.18 -24.18
C GLU A 557 13.95 -1.57 -22.85
N VAL A 558 14.00 -2.35 -21.77
CA VAL A 558 14.57 -1.90 -20.48
C VAL A 558 16.04 -1.52 -20.64
N ASN A 559 16.85 -2.33 -21.33
CA ASN A 559 18.26 -2.00 -21.58
C ASN A 559 18.43 -0.68 -22.35
N ARG A 560 17.60 -0.41 -23.36
CA ARG A 560 17.59 0.90 -24.06
C ARG A 560 17.24 2.06 -23.12
N SER A 561 16.27 1.86 -22.23
CA SER A 561 15.89 2.87 -21.23
C SER A 561 17.03 3.11 -20.21
N LEU A 562 17.70 2.05 -19.76
CA LEU A 562 18.86 2.16 -18.84
C LEU A 562 20.03 2.87 -19.53
N ALA A 563 20.33 2.52 -20.78
CA ALA A 563 21.41 3.15 -21.55
C ALA A 563 21.22 4.66 -21.76
N ALA A 564 19.99 5.13 -21.80
CA ALA A 564 19.66 6.56 -21.93
C ALA A 564 19.87 7.36 -20.62
N ASP A 565 19.96 6.70 -19.47
CA ASP A 565 20.17 7.30 -18.16
C ASP A 565 21.67 7.28 -17.81
N LYS A 566 22.27 8.47 -17.61
CA LYS A 566 23.71 8.61 -17.33
C LYS A 566 24.19 7.78 -16.13
N VAL A 567 23.36 7.64 -15.11
CA VAL A 567 23.71 6.92 -13.87
C VAL A 567 23.51 5.42 -14.03
N MET A 568 22.54 4.99 -14.83
CA MET A 568 22.13 3.60 -14.95
C MET A 568 22.67 2.88 -16.20
N ALA A 569 23.36 3.60 -17.10
CA ALA A 569 23.80 3.06 -18.39
C ALA A 569 24.67 1.80 -18.28
N GLY A 570 25.44 1.65 -17.20
CA GLY A 570 26.25 0.45 -16.93
C GLY A 570 25.47 -0.73 -16.33
N ALA A 571 24.27 -0.50 -15.79
CA ALA A 571 23.48 -1.51 -15.09
C ALA A 571 22.52 -2.28 -16.02
N GLN A 572 22.87 -2.44 -17.29
CA GLN A 572 22.08 -3.17 -18.28
C GLN A 572 22.09 -4.68 -18.03
N VAL A 573 20.95 -5.32 -18.24
CA VAL A 573 20.78 -6.77 -18.08
C VAL A 573 21.49 -7.52 -19.22
N LYS A 574 22.45 -8.38 -18.88
CA LYS A 574 23.20 -9.19 -19.84
C LYS A 574 22.66 -10.61 -20.02
N ARG A 575 21.99 -11.16 -19.00
CA ARG A 575 21.40 -12.51 -19.07
C ARG A 575 20.13 -12.55 -18.23
N PHE A 576 19.17 -13.39 -18.66
CA PHE A 576 17.94 -13.63 -17.90
C PHE A 576 17.50 -15.10 -18.01
N LEU A 577 16.66 -15.49 -17.05
CA LEU A 577 15.92 -16.75 -17.07
C LEU A 577 14.48 -16.52 -16.61
N ILE A 578 13.60 -17.47 -16.92
CA ILE A 578 12.22 -17.49 -16.44
C ILE A 578 12.12 -18.59 -15.39
N LEU A 579 11.68 -18.24 -14.17
CA LEU A 579 11.51 -19.18 -13.08
C LEU A 579 10.43 -20.21 -13.42
N HIS A 580 10.65 -21.45 -12.98
CA HIS A 580 9.79 -22.60 -13.26
C HIS A 580 8.49 -22.62 -12.44
N LYS A 581 8.40 -21.77 -11.43
CA LYS A 581 7.21 -21.52 -10.61
C LYS A 581 7.11 -20.04 -10.25
N GLU A 582 5.93 -19.59 -9.84
CA GLU A 582 5.75 -18.26 -9.28
C GLU A 582 6.40 -18.16 -7.90
N LEU A 583 6.88 -16.97 -7.54
CA LEU A 583 7.32 -16.68 -6.19
C LEU A 583 6.12 -16.59 -5.26
N ASP A 584 6.21 -17.25 -4.11
CA ASP A 584 5.08 -17.45 -3.20
C ASP A 584 5.38 -16.95 -1.77
N PRO A 585 4.43 -16.26 -1.09
CA PRO A 585 4.58 -15.85 0.29
C PRO A 585 4.69 -17.02 1.28
N ASP A 586 3.93 -18.10 1.05
CA ASP A 586 3.88 -19.26 1.95
C ASP A 586 5.17 -20.08 1.86
N ASP A 587 5.85 -20.02 0.71
CA ASP A 587 7.20 -20.54 0.52
C ASP A 587 8.29 -19.62 1.10
N GLY A 588 7.93 -18.46 1.61
CA GLY A 588 8.86 -17.48 2.19
C GLY A 588 9.68 -16.68 1.19
N GLU A 589 9.37 -16.72 -0.09
CA GLU A 589 10.12 -16.08 -1.19
C GLU A 589 9.81 -14.58 -1.33
N ILE A 590 8.56 -14.23 -1.05
CA ILE A 590 8.07 -12.85 -1.00
C ILE A 590 7.35 -12.60 0.32
N THR A 591 7.23 -11.33 0.70
CA THR A 591 6.40 -10.96 1.85
C THR A 591 4.92 -10.98 1.45
N ARG A 592 4.00 -10.92 2.43
CA ARG A 592 2.56 -10.77 2.16
C ARG A 592 2.20 -9.46 1.46
N THR A 593 3.07 -8.45 1.53
CA THR A 593 2.99 -7.22 0.75
C THR A 593 3.71 -7.33 -0.60
N LEU A 594 3.97 -8.55 -1.07
CA LEU A 594 4.59 -8.91 -2.35
C LEU A 594 6.01 -8.34 -2.56
N LYS A 595 6.78 -8.14 -1.48
CA LYS A 595 8.18 -7.72 -1.57
C LYS A 595 9.11 -8.93 -1.57
N VAL A 596 10.01 -9.00 -2.55
CA VAL A 596 11.01 -10.08 -2.71
C VAL A 596 11.95 -10.14 -1.50
N ARG A 597 12.12 -11.33 -0.93
CA ARG A 597 13.05 -11.62 0.17
C ARG A 597 14.41 -12.07 -0.39
N ARG A 598 15.24 -11.11 -0.82
CA ARG A 598 16.46 -11.34 -1.60
C ARG A 598 17.42 -12.36 -1.01
N GLY A 599 17.66 -12.31 0.31
CA GLY A 599 18.54 -13.29 0.97
C GLY A 599 18.02 -14.71 0.81
N PHE A 600 16.72 -14.91 1.05
CA PHE A 600 16.08 -16.21 0.90
C PHE A 600 16.12 -16.70 -0.58
N ILE A 601 15.86 -15.80 -1.53
CA ILE A 601 15.96 -16.09 -2.97
C ILE A 601 17.40 -16.48 -3.36
N ALA A 602 18.40 -15.77 -2.84
CA ALA A 602 19.81 -16.06 -3.12
C ALA A 602 20.21 -17.48 -2.70
N ASP A 603 19.76 -17.90 -1.52
CA ASP A 603 20.04 -19.24 -0.99
C ASP A 603 19.26 -20.31 -1.77
N ARG A 604 17.96 -20.11 -1.97
CA ARG A 604 17.05 -21.11 -2.57
C ARG A 604 17.34 -21.36 -4.04
N TYR A 605 17.67 -20.30 -4.78
CA TYR A 605 17.94 -20.36 -6.22
C TYR A 605 19.42 -20.31 -6.58
N ALA A 606 20.32 -20.60 -5.62
CA ALA A 606 21.77 -20.60 -5.82
C ALA A 606 22.26 -21.35 -7.08
N PRO A 607 21.72 -22.54 -7.46
CA PRO A 607 22.11 -23.20 -8.69
C PRO A 607 21.81 -22.40 -9.95
N LEU A 608 20.63 -21.75 -10.02
CA LEU A 608 20.25 -20.90 -11.15
C LEU A 608 21.09 -19.61 -11.21
N ILE A 609 21.35 -19.01 -10.05
CA ILE A 609 22.18 -17.81 -9.94
C ILE A 609 23.61 -18.11 -10.41
N LYS A 610 24.20 -19.24 -9.98
CA LYS A 610 25.51 -19.66 -10.48
C LYS A 610 25.53 -19.79 -12.01
N ALA A 611 24.54 -20.44 -12.59
CA ALA A 611 24.43 -20.65 -14.02
C ALA A 611 24.23 -19.35 -14.83
N LEU A 612 23.61 -18.33 -14.23
CA LEU A 612 23.51 -16.99 -14.84
C LEU A 612 24.88 -16.34 -15.04
N TYR A 613 25.90 -16.66 -14.23
CA TYR A 613 27.22 -16.04 -14.28
C TYR A 613 28.32 -16.95 -14.86
N ASP A 614 28.17 -18.27 -14.88
CA ASP A 614 29.21 -19.21 -15.35
C ASP A 614 29.18 -19.50 -16.86
N GLY A 615 28.26 -18.88 -17.61
CA GLY A 615 28.12 -19.04 -19.05
C GLY A 615 27.21 -20.19 -19.49
N SER A 616 26.60 -20.94 -18.57
CA SER A 616 25.65 -22.02 -18.88
C SER A 616 24.41 -21.49 -19.61
N ASN A 617 23.86 -22.28 -20.56
CA ASN A 617 22.64 -21.94 -21.28
C ASN A 617 21.38 -22.55 -20.65
N GLU A 618 21.54 -23.42 -19.69
CA GLU A 618 20.46 -24.05 -18.90
C GLU A 618 20.99 -24.52 -17.54
N ALA A 619 20.11 -24.70 -16.57
CA ALA A 619 20.44 -25.28 -15.28
C ALA A 619 19.27 -26.09 -14.74
N ASP A 620 19.59 -27.17 -14.03
CA ASP A 620 18.61 -27.97 -13.30
C ASP A 620 18.40 -27.40 -11.91
N ILE A 621 17.14 -27.36 -11.47
CA ILE A 621 16.75 -26.93 -10.11
C ILE A 621 15.67 -27.84 -9.55
N SER A 622 15.67 -27.99 -8.24
CA SER A 622 14.63 -28.68 -7.47
C SER A 622 14.29 -27.82 -6.26
N THR A 623 13.02 -27.37 -6.18
CA THR A 623 12.54 -26.50 -5.11
C THR A 623 11.44 -27.16 -4.32
N GLU A 624 11.53 -27.08 -2.98
CA GLU A 624 10.45 -27.47 -2.08
C GLU A 624 9.32 -26.43 -2.18
N VAL A 625 8.07 -26.88 -2.23
CA VAL A 625 6.89 -26.01 -2.29
C VAL A 625 5.88 -26.44 -1.24
N THR A 626 5.14 -25.46 -0.71
CA THR A 626 4.02 -25.68 0.19
C THR A 626 2.73 -25.47 -0.59
N PHE A 627 1.89 -26.51 -0.68
CA PHE A 627 0.58 -26.42 -1.35
C PHE A 627 -0.45 -25.74 -0.43
N GLU A 628 -1.53 -25.22 -0.99
CA GLU A 628 -2.63 -24.56 -0.26
C GLU A 628 -3.20 -25.38 0.90
N ASP A 629 -3.15 -26.70 0.80
CA ASP A 629 -3.57 -27.64 1.86
C ASP A 629 -2.49 -27.91 2.92
N GLY A 630 -1.37 -27.17 2.89
CA GLY A 630 -0.23 -27.29 3.82
C GLY A 630 0.71 -28.47 3.57
N ARG A 631 0.45 -29.31 2.55
CA ARG A 631 1.38 -30.38 2.18
C ARG A 631 2.62 -29.80 1.52
N LYS A 632 3.77 -30.43 1.78
CA LYS A 632 5.03 -30.10 1.11
C LYS A 632 5.27 -31.04 -0.06
N GLY A 633 5.76 -30.48 -1.16
CA GLY A 633 6.15 -31.19 -2.35
C GLY A 633 7.43 -30.65 -2.94
N THR A 634 7.92 -31.25 -4.01
CA THR A 634 9.13 -30.82 -4.71
C THR A 634 8.80 -30.62 -6.18
N ILE A 635 9.15 -29.47 -6.73
CA ILE A 635 9.07 -29.17 -8.15
C ILE A 635 10.48 -29.15 -8.72
N SER A 636 10.74 -29.98 -9.74
CA SER A 636 12.02 -30.03 -10.45
C SER A 636 11.85 -29.54 -11.87
N ALA A 637 12.82 -28.76 -12.36
CA ALA A 637 12.82 -28.20 -13.71
C ALA A 637 14.22 -28.04 -14.27
N ARG A 638 14.32 -28.08 -15.60
CA ARG A 638 15.46 -27.58 -16.33
C ARG A 638 15.11 -26.20 -16.90
N VAL A 639 15.78 -25.17 -16.39
CA VAL A 639 15.52 -23.77 -16.69
C VAL A 639 16.51 -23.29 -17.74
N LYS A 640 16.01 -22.71 -18.83
CA LYS A 640 16.83 -22.11 -19.90
C LYS A 640 17.34 -20.73 -19.48
N ILE A 641 18.52 -20.36 -19.96
CA ILE A 641 19.13 -19.06 -19.73
C ILE A 641 19.40 -18.39 -21.07
N ARG A 642 18.98 -17.13 -21.20
CA ARG A 642 19.14 -16.36 -22.45
C ARG A 642 20.07 -15.18 -22.24
N GLY A 643 21.02 -15.02 -23.17
CA GLY A 643 21.90 -13.84 -23.22
C GLY A 643 21.23 -12.67 -23.91
N MET A 644 21.56 -11.45 -23.48
CA MET A 644 21.04 -10.19 -24.01
C MET A 644 22.14 -9.38 -24.66
N LYS A 645 21.80 -8.66 -25.72
CA LYS A 645 22.64 -7.58 -26.24
C LYS A 645 22.44 -6.33 -25.39
N THR A 646 23.55 -5.68 -25.05
CA THR A 646 23.52 -4.37 -24.36
C THR A 646 23.71 -3.24 -25.35
N GLU A 647 23.09 -2.10 -25.06
CA GLU A 647 23.25 -0.87 -25.83
C GLU A 647 24.59 -0.18 -25.51
N PRO A 648 25.19 0.55 -26.45
CA PRO A 648 26.41 1.31 -26.17
C PRO A 648 26.20 2.31 -25.04
N ILE A 649 27.14 2.35 -24.10
CA ILE A 649 27.14 3.35 -23.01
C ILE A 649 27.62 4.68 -23.61
N PRO A 650 26.86 5.79 -23.45
CA PRO A 650 27.33 7.10 -23.87
C PRO A 650 28.67 7.43 -23.20
N ALA A 651 29.68 7.80 -23.97
CA ALA A 651 30.98 8.16 -23.43
C ALA A 651 30.80 9.28 -22.38
N MET A 652 31.25 9.03 -21.15
CA MET A 652 31.30 10.09 -20.13
C MET A 652 32.22 11.17 -20.66
N GLY A 653 31.67 12.33 -21.03
CA GLY A 653 32.46 13.51 -21.25
C GLY A 653 33.32 13.76 -20.01
N LYS A 654 34.63 13.75 -20.16
CA LYS A 654 35.54 14.13 -19.09
C LYS A 654 35.06 15.46 -18.54
N ALA A 655 34.66 15.47 -17.26
CA ALA A 655 34.42 16.72 -16.55
C ALA A 655 35.72 17.56 -16.67
N ALA A 656 35.57 18.73 -17.27
CA ALA A 656 36.66 19.72 -17.35
C ALA A 656 36.76 20.49 -16.03
#